data_4e93d452a7a1a0ea0497c730d1c6e5a5
#
_entry.id   4e93d452a7a1a0ea0497c730d1c6e5a5
#
_cell.length_a   1.000
_cell.length_b   1.000
_cell.length_c   1.000
_cell.angle_alpha   90.00
_cell.angle_beta   90.00
_cell.angle_gamma   90.00
#
_symmetry.space_group_name_H-M   'P 1'
#
loop_
_entity.id
_entity.type
_entity.pdbx_description
1 polymer ?
#
loop_
_entity_poly.entity_id
_entity_poly.type
_entity_poly.pdbx_seq_one_letter_code
_entity_poly.pdbx_strand_id
1 'polypeptide(L)'
;MSQTIDITSGNASMMVQKGTGTVNVIGDNTNGKLAVGNNNSVNEIVAAKITDGTDFTGVLAAAVSSNGGMSAFIMQDGSIRTVGNNERGQLGDAILDNELYPVEVYSGIIKVDGVDSNNAVLANAGAAPGRVYLTMNKFNVFDKRVTNTNFKATSTNPDVAEIDNDGNITYKSVGSARMVVYEENSGKYSLFDVNVLPNVTDVTTSVQPMVVTGNQFTLALASNGHVYTWGDNSRGQAGFNTTKKTINEPTEVLVNGKPMENIVSVAAGDNFSLAVDKDGNVWSWGRNDAGVGQLGRKLSSGTSVYSPRKVYDVAPTPSNGAMGNTYLGGENTGKVVKVFASGSTAAAITEEGTVYVWGSNRYGQLGIGHDAITESSASSNKNIPYRMYGIDDAVDVVIGEKNIAIINRDGTVYITGSNETGVLGNGEVWSKGNANNGYNRTIPLPVLDTDMKALTGVVNGALGPEHAILNLYQYKKSTDAEGNDTSDFANEVYAYGNNKNGVLGNGVAYTNGTFSDENGTTVTEDALGNEVKKTVVFPTDKSIARVQAWKSETYVDESGNLLTRDVAEPMSGVYSVFAGDHFSGAVTNSSNVYMWGTNVYGGIETGVLGNKTKNANQYKARLVYKDDTSSDRLDTIVQVSSIINGEHIASISRDGVVYTWGYNLSLIHISEPTRH
;
A
#
# COMPACT_ATOMS: atom_id res chain seq x y z
N MET A 1 27.04 -44.52 -25.84
CA MET A 1 25.70 -44.06 -26.10
C MET A 1 24.97 -43.91 -24.77
N SER A 2 24.43 -42.74 -24.44
CA SER A 2 23.71 -42.57 -23.18
C SER A 2 22.38 -43.31 -23.25
N GLN A 3 22.13 -44.18 -22.27
CA GLN A 3 20.92 -45.01 -22.21
C GLN A 3 19.70 -44.12 -22.03
N THR A 4 18.61 -44.38 -22.75
CA THR A 4 17.29 -43.78 -22.48
C THR A 4 16.75 -44.39 -21.19
N ILE A 5 16.33 -43.55 -20.27
CA ILE A 5 15.79 -43.97 -18.97
C ILE A 5 14.32 -43.74 -18.81
N ASP A 6 13.74 -42.77 -19.57
CA ASP A 6 12.30 -42.49 -19.55
C ASP A 6 11.82 -41.85 -20.84
N ILE A 7 10.54 -42.02 -21.16
CA ILE A 7 9.86 -41.42 -22.30
C ILE A 7 8.51 -40.92 -21.83
N THR A 8 8.25 -39.63 -22.02
CA THR A 8 6.96 -39.00 -21.75
C THR A 8 6.37 -38.45 -23.05
N SER A 9 5.05 -38.58 -23.24
CA SER A 9 4.35 -38.11 -24.43
C SER A 9 3.13 -37.28 -24.07
N GLY A 10 2.93 -36.20 -24.82
CA GLY A 10 1.72 -35.39 -24.85
C GLY A 10 1.05 -35.51 -26.21
N ASN A 11 0.02 -34.67 -26.48
CA ASN A 11 -0.62 -34.60 -27.76
C ASN A 11 0.38 -34.13 -28.83
N ALA A 12 0.69 -35.02 -29.82
CA ALA A 12 1.62 -34.76 -30.93
C ALA A 12 3.04 -34.34 -30.52
N SER A 13 3.45 -34.60 -29.30
CA SER A 13 4.82 -34.31 -28.82
C SER A 13 5.36 -35.40 -27.91
N MET A 14 6.68 -35.57 -27.89
CA MET A 14 7.37 -36.56 -27.08
C MET A 14 8.70 -36.01 -26.51
N MET A 15 9.02 -36.42 -25.32
CA MET A 15 10.30 -36.16 -24.64
C MET A 15 10.97 -37.49 -24.29
N VAL A 16 12.26 -37.60 -24.57
CA VAL A 16 13.11 -38.77 -24.29
C VAL A 16 14.21 -38.36 -23.34
N GLN A 17 14.14 -38.83 -22.11
CA GLN A 17 15.15 -38.54 -21.09
C GLN A 17 16.30 -39.50 -21.20
N LYS A 18 17.50 -38.99 -21.16
CA LYS A 18 18.77 -39.74 -21.18
C LYS A 18 19.35 -39.87 -19.75
N GLY A 19 20.06 -40.97 -19.50
CA GLY A 19 20.73 -41.20 -18.22
C GLY A 19 21.82 -40.18 -17.86
N THR A 20 22.20 -39.33 -18.82
CA THR A 20 23.06 -38.15 -18.61
C THR A 20 22.32 -36.96 -18.05
N GLY A 21 20.99 -37.02 -17.90
CA GLY A 21 20.14 -35.90 -17.51
C GLY A 21 19.76 -34.94 -18.64
N THR A 22 20.10 -35.26 -19.89
CA THR A 22 19.65 -34.50 -21.08
C THR A 22 18.27 -34.95 -21.49
N VAL A 23 17.41 -34.04 -21.96
CA VAL A 23 16.11 -34.32 -22.51
C VAL A 23 16.10 -34.02 -24.00
N ASN A 24 15.78 -35.03 -24.81
CA ASN A 24 15.59 -34.88 -26.24
C ASN A 24 14.09 -34.80 -26.56
N VAL A 25 13.72 -33.97 -27.53
CA VAL A 25 12.35 -33.60 -27.82
C VAL A 25 12.04 -33.74 -29.32
N ILE A 26 10.79 -34.01 -29.64
CA ILE A 26 10.24 -34.08 -31.03
C ILE A 26 8.73 -33.83 -31.01
N GLY A 27 8.20 -33.25 -32.07
CA GLY A 27 6.77 -33.09 -32.32
C GLY A 27 6.28 -31.68 -32.27
N ASP A 28 5.01 -31.50 -31.93
CA ASP A 28 4.37 -30.19 -31.80
C ASP A 28 4.99 -29.37 -30.67
N ASN A 29 5.39 -28.14 -30.99
CA ASN A 29 6.03 -27.18 -30.07
C ASN A 29 5.20 -25.90 -29.93
N THR A 30 3.89 -25.97 -30.10
CA THR A 30 3.01 -24.83 -29.83
C THR A 30 3.27 -24.28 -28.41
N ASN A 31 3.39 -22.93 -28.29
CA ASN A 31 3.75 -22.22 -27.07
C ASN A 31 5.15 -22.52 -26.53
N GLY A 32 6.06 -23.13 -27.30
CA GLY A 32 7.43 -23.35 -26.86
C GLY A 32 7.61 -24.54 -25.89
N LYS A 33 6.60 -25.37 -25.67
CA LYS A 33 6.60 -26.47 -24.66
C LYS A 33 7.73 -27.46 -24.75
N LEU A 34 8.43 -27.55 -25.89
CA LEU A 34 9.59 -28.44 -26.08
C LEU A 34 10.94 -27.79 -25.72
N ALA A 35 10.95 -26.55 -25.25
CA ALA A 35 12.15 -25.88 -24.78
C ALA A 35 13.26 -25.75 -25.85
N VAL A 36 12.94 -25.39 -27.08
CA VAL A 36 13.93 -25.22 -28.17
C VAL A 36 14.10 -23.76 -28.58
N GLY A 37 13.60 -22.80 -27.78
CA GLY A 37 13.76 -21.37 -28.00
C GLY A 37 12.86 -20.75 -29.08
N ASN A 38 11.86 -21.48 -29.56
CA ASN A 38 10.87 -20.99 -30.52
C ASN A 38 9.57 -21.81 -30.44
N ASN A 39 8.55 -21.40 -31.21
CA ASN A 39 7.24 -22.08 -31.26
C ASN A 39 7.06 -23.04 -32.44
N ASN A 40 8.11 -23.33 -33.22
CA ASN A 40 8.02 -24.19 -34.37
C ASN A 40 8.02 -25.66 -33.97
N SER A 41 7.20 -26.48 -34.64
CA SER A 41 7.23 -27.93 -34.47
C SER A 41 8.61 -28.51 -34.79
N VAL A 42 9.02 -29.49 -34.02
CA VAL A 42 10.32 -30.14 -34.12
C VAL A 42 10.17 -31.48 -34.86
N ASN A 43 10.71 -31.55 -36.07
CA ASN A 43 10.53 -32.73 -36.97
C ASN A 43 11.64 -33.77 -36.83
N GLU A 44 12.69 -33.45 -36.11
CA GLU A 44 13.83 -34.33 -35.81
C GLU A 44 14.08 -34.35 -34.29
N ILE A 45 14.70 -35.40 -33.78
CA ILE A 45 15.02 -35.48 -32.35
C ILE A 45 16.17 -34.54 -32.05
N VAL A 46 15.89 -33.48 -31.26
CA VAL A 46 16.88 -32.47 -30.79
C VAL A 46 16.90 -32.42 -29.28
N ALA A 47 18.01 -31.91 -28.70
CA ALA A 47 18.06 -31.62 -27.26
C ALA A 47 17.27 -30.37 -26.92
N ALA A 48 16.52 -30.38 -25.82
CA ALA A 48 15.99 -29.20 -25.21
C ALA A 48 17.11 -28.24 -24.81
N LYS A 49 16.85 -26.91 -24.80
CA LYS A 49 17.85 -25.86 -24.65
C LYS A 49 17.55 -24.97 -23.43
N ILE A 50 18.57 -24.30 -22.93
CA ILE A 50 18.43 -23.13 -22.05
C ILE A 50 18.68 -21.83 -22.82
N THR A 51 18.51 -20.70 -22.17
CA THR A 51 18.49 -19.35 -22.79
C THR A 51 19.76 -18.99 -23.58
N ASP A 52 20.91 -19.55 -23.24
CA ASP A 52 22.18 -19.37 -23.96
C ASP A 52 22.36 -20.28 -25.17
N GLY A 53 21.34 -21.16 -25.45
CA GLY A 53 21.37 -22.11 -26.54
C GLY A 53 22.11 -23.43 -26.24
N THR A 54 22.63 -23.60 -25.04
CA THR A 54 23.24 -24.87 -24.63
C THR A 54 22.18 -25.92 -24.30
N ASP A 55 22.57 -27.22 -24.27
CA ASP A 55 21.67 -28.30 -23.96
C ASP A 55 21.17 -28.24 -22.51
N PHE A 56 19.86 -28.39 -22.34
CA PHE A 56 19.22 -28.48 -21.02
C PHE A 56 19.57 -29.84 -20.39
N THR A 57 20.30 -29.81 -19.29
CA THR A 57 20.86 -31.00 -18.61
C THR A 57 20.51 -31.01 -17.12
N GLY A 58 20.85 -32.10 -16.42
CA GLY A 58 20.58 -32.24 -14.99
C GLY A 58 19.12 -32.58 -14.67
N VAL A 59 18.36 -33.02 -15.66
CA VAL A 59 16.96 -33.44 -15.49
C VAL A 59 16.89 -34.84 -14.86
N LEU A 60 16.11 -34.95 -13.78
CA LEU A 60 15.82 -36.21 -13.09
C LEU A 60 14.52 -36.86 -13.63
N ALA A 61 13.50 -36.07 -13.92
CA ALA A 61 12.24 -36.49 -14.51
C ALA A 61 11.65 -35.39 -15.38
N ALA A 62 10.89 -35.78 -16.43
CA ALA A 62 10.23 -34.84 -17.32
C ALA A 62 8.77 -35.23 -17.55
N ALA A 63 7.90 -34.28 -17.77
CA ALA A 63 6.51 -34.47 -18.16
C ALA A 63 6.10 -33.42 -19.19
N VAL A 64 5.33 -33.85 -20.21
CA VAL A 64 4.73 -32.97 -21.21
C VAL A 64 3.23 -33.09 -21.14
N SER A 65 2.54 -31.95 -21.10
CA SER A 65 1.08 -31.86 -21.00
C SER A 65 0.43 -32.35 -22.31
N SER A 66 -0.66 -33.11 -22.20
CA SER A 66 -1.45 -33.55 -23.34
C SER A 66 -2.19 -32.41 -24.04
N ASN A 67 -2.76 -31.45 -23.28
CA ASN A 67 -3.58 -30.36 -23.84
C ASN A 67 -3.17 -28.96 -23.35
N GLY A 68 -2.29 -28.85 -22.35
CA GLY A 68 -1.98 -27.59 -21.67
C GLY A 68 -0.88 -26.76 -22.34
N GLY A 69 -0.21 -27.26 -23.36
CA GLY A 69 0.84 -26.52 -24.07
C GLY A 69 2.10 -26.24 -23.22
N MET A 70 2.36 -26.98 -22.14
CA MET A 70 3.49 -26.81 -21.24
C MET A 70 4.20 -28.12 -20.95
N SER A 71 5.44 -28.01 -20.46
CA SER A 71 6.21 -29.11 -19.90
C SER A 71 6.82 -28.74 -18.55
N ALA A 72 7.06 -29.75 -17.72
CA ALA A 72 7.67 -29.61 -16.40
C ALA A 72 8.82 -30.62 -16.23
N PHE A 73 9.84 -30.21 -15.47
CA PHE A 73 11.06 -30.99 -15.24
C PHE A 73 11.42 -30.93 -13.75
N ILE A 74 11.72 -32.08 -13.16
CA ILE A 74 12.40 -32.18 -11.87
C ILE A 74 13.90 -32.25 -12.14
N MET A 75 14.65 -31.36 -11.52
CA MET A 75 16.09 -31.31 -11.65
C MET A 75 16.81 -32.19 -10.59
N GLN A 76 18.05 -32.56 -10.84
CA GLN A 76 18.85 -33.37 -9.88
C GLN A 76 19.08 -32.68 -8.54
N ASP A 77 19.01 -31.34 -8.48
CA ASP A 77 19.11 -30.55 -7.24
C ASP A 77 17.76 -30.45 -6.52
N GLY A 78 16.67 -30.98 -7.09
CA GLY A 78 15.32 -30.96 -6.55
C GLY A 78 14.50 -29.74 -6.95
N SER A 79 15.08 -28.79 -7.70
CA SER A 79 14.29 -27.70 -8.28
C SER A 79 13.32 -28.19 -9.35
N ILE A 80 12.24 -27.45 -9.57
CA ILE A 80 11.34 -27.70 -10.70
C ILE A 80 11.55 -26.58 -11.72
N ARG A 81 11.55 -26.98 -13.00
CA ARG A 81 11.53 -26.06 -14.13
C ARG A 81 10.32 -26.35 -15.02
N THR A 82 9.77 -25.30 -15.62
CA THR A 82 8.61 -25.37 -16.50
C THR A 82 8.84 -24.53 -17.75
N VAL A 83 8.12 -24.85 -18.84
CA VAL A 83 8.26 -24.16 -20.12
C VAL A 83 6.96 -24.29 -20.91
N GLY A 84 6.62 -23.31 -21.72
CA GLY A 84 5.45 -23.34 -22.60
C GLY A 84 4.40 -22.28 -22.26
N ASN A 85 3.12 -22.63 -22.42
CA ASN A 85 1.99 -21.75 -22.15
C ASN A 85 1.90 -21.35 -20.69
N ASN A 86 1.66 -20.04 -20.43
CA ASN A 86 1.56 -19.47 -19.09
C ASN A 86 0.37 -18.50 -18.91
N GLU A 87 -0.58 -18.48 -19.81
CA GLU A 87 -1.74 -17.56 -19.77
C GLU A 87 -2.55 -17.64 -18.46
N ARG A 88 -2.37 -18.68 -17.66
CA ARG A 88 -3.04 -18.92 -16.39
C ARG A 88 -2.06 -19.07 -15.21
N GLY A 89 -0.80 -18.70 -15.37
CA GLY A 89 0.24 -18.85 -14.35
C GLY A 89 0.67 -20.30 -14.11
N GLN A 90 0.42 -21.22 -15.05
CA GLN A 90 0.69 -22.66 -14.88
C GLN A 90 2.17 -23.01 -14.87
N LEU A 91 3.05 -22.10 -15.28
CA LEU A 91 4.51 -22.30 -15.16
C LEU A 91 5.02 -22.05 -13.73
N GLY A 92 4.27 -21.33 -12.89
CA GLY A 92 4.65 -21.07 -11.50
C GLY A 92 5.90 -20.19 -11.33
N ASP A 93 6.25 -19.41 -12.35
CA ASP A 93 7.40 -18.49 -12.39
C ASP A 93 7.03 -17.04 -12.01
N ALA A 94 5.80 -16.86 -11.52
CA ALA A 94 5.22 -15.60 -11.08
C ALA A 94 4.94 -14.55 -12.18
N ILE A 95 5.05 -14.92 -13.44
CA ILE A 95 4.63 -14.11 -14.59
C ILE A 95 3.53 -14.84 -15.36
N LEU A 96 2.89 -14.17 -16.33
CA LEU A 96 1.84 -14.78 -17.17
C LEU A 96 2.25 -14.94 -18.63
N ASP A 97 3.51 -14.65 -18.95
CA ASP A 97 4.03 -14.81 -20.31
C ASP A 97 4.42 -16.25 -20.60
N ASN A 98 4.24 -16.67 -21.85
CA ASN A 98 4.69 -17.97 -22.32
C ASN A 98 6.22 -18.01 -22.37
N GLU A 99 6.80 -19.11 -21.90
CA GLU A 99 8.24 -19.28 -21.88
C GLU A 99 8.72 -20.26 -22.97
N LEU A 100 9.79 -19.88 -23.65
CA LEU A 100 10.41 -20.69 -24.71
C LEU A 100 11.60 -21.52 -24.21
N TYR A 101 12.06 -21.26 -23.00
CA TYR A 101 13.14 -21.94 -22.29
C TYR A 101 12.68 -22.32 -20.87
N PRO A 102 13.25 -23.39 -20.29
CA PRO A 102 12.86 -23.81 -18.94
C PRO A 102 13.13 -22.73 -17.89
N VAL A 103 12.07 -22.26 -17.23
CA VAL A 103 12.10 -21.32 -16.11
C VAL A 103 11.92 -22.06 -14.78
N GLU A 104 12.46 -21.50 -13.71
CA GLU A 104 12.36 -22.08 -12.37
C GLU A 104 10.99 -21.79 -11.76
N VAL A 105 10.39 -22.80 -11.12
CA VAL A 105 9.17 -22.64 -10.33
C VAL A 105 9.52 -22.00 -8.99
N TYR A 106 8.95 -20.86 -8.69
CA TYR A 106 9.16 -20.14 -7.45
C TYR A 106 7.96 -20.27 -6.51
N SER A 107 8.18 -20.61 -5.26
CA SER A 107 7.22 -20.39 -4.19
C SER A 107 7.42 -18.96 -3.66
N GLY A 108 7.02 -18.03 -4.39
CA GLY A 108 7.01 -16.59 -4.47
C GLY A 108 7.24 -15.69 -3.26
N ILE A 109 7.74 -16.11 -2.09
CA ILE A 109 7.84 -15.25 -0.92
C ILE A 109 9.29 -15.09 -0.48
N ILE A 110 9.77 -13.84 -0.46
CA ILE A 110 10.99 -13.48 0.28
C ILE A 110 10.62 -13.49 1.77
N LYS A 111 11.28 -14.36 2.52
CA LYS A 111 11.11 -14.40 3.98
C LYS A 111 12.13 -13.49 4.63
N VAL A 112 11.64 -12.65 5.54
CA VAL A 112 12.46 -11.78 6.39
C VAL A 112 12.35 -12.30 7.81
N ASP A 113 13.43 -12.92 8.32
CA ASP A 113 13.54 -13.36 9.72
C ASP A 113 14.21 -12.26 10.55
N GLY A 114 13.73 -12.00 11.77
CA GLY A 114 14.24 -10.96 12.66
C GLY A 114 13.31 -9.74 12.77
N VAL A 115 12.13 -9.83 12.14
CA VAL A 115 11.01 -8.88 12.36
C VAL A 115 10.07 -9.41 13.44
N ASP A 116 9.33 -8.50 14.08
CA ASP A 116 8.29 -8.84 15.06
C ASP A 116 6.97 -9.27 14.39
N SER A 117 5.94 -9.54 15.18
CA SER A 117 4.59 -9.90 14.68
C SER A 117 3.91 -8.78 13.88
N ASN A 118 4.37 -7.54 13.97
CA ASN A 118 3.88 -6.42 13.17
C ASN A 118 4.62 -6.29 11.82
N ASN A 119 5.46 -7.25 11.48
CA ASN A 119 6.37 -7.19 10.34
C ASN A 119 7.32 -5.97 10.43
N ALA A 120 7.82 -5.68 11.62
CA ALA A 120 8.64 -4.51 11.92
C ALA A 120 9.85 -4.85 12.80
N VAL A 121 10.88 -4.03 12.69
CA VAL A 121 12.02 -3.96 13.63
C VAL A 121 11.85 -2.70 14.48
N LEU A 122 11.97 -2.85 15.80
CA LEU A 122 11.89 -1.74 16.73
C LEU A 122 13.25 -1.50 17.40
N ALA A 123 13.76 -0.28 17.37
CA ALA A 123 15.06 0.08 17.93
C ALA A 123 15.06 1.50 18.50
N ASN A 124 16.05 1.84 19.32
CA ASN A 124 16.32 3.21 19.73
C ASN A 124 17.21 3.93 18.69
N ALA A 125 17.08 5.24 18.62
CA ALA A 125 17.99 6.07 17.82
C ALA A 125 19.44 5.88 18.29
N GLY A 126 20.34 5.62 17.32
CA GLY A 126 21.76 5.38 17.63
C GLY A 126 22.06 4.03 18.30
N ALA A 127 21.09 3.08 18.34
CA ALA A 127 21.37 1.72 18.78
C ALA A 127 22.43 1.05 17.89
N ALA A 128 23.08 0.01 18.41
CA ALA A 128 24.00 -0.81 17.61
C ALA A 128 23.26 -1.35 16.39
N PRO A 129 23.94 -1.52 15.23
CA PRO A 129 23.33 -2.05 14.03
C PRO A 129 22.64 -3.39 14.30
N GLY A 130 21.43 -3.54 13.78
CA GLY A 130 20.66 -4.77 13.79
C GLY A 130 20.87 -5.58 12.53
N ARG A 131 20.28 -6.77 12.47
CA ARG A 131 20.29 -7.61 11.27
C ARG A 131 18.98 -8.36 11.11
N VAL A 132 18.47 -8.36 9.89
CA VAL A 132 17.45 -9.31 9.43
C VAL A 132 18.07 -10.34 8.53
N TYR A 133 17.47 -11.51 8.46
CA TYR A 133 17.94 -12.58 7.57
C TYR A 133 16.98 -12.70 6.40
N LEU A 134 17.53 -12.47 5.21
CA LEU A 134 16.78 -12.52 3.96
C LEU A 134 16.93 -13.92 3.35
N THR A 135 15.83 -14.59 3.15
CA THR A 135 15.79 -15.91 2.50
C THR A 135 14.65 -15.94 1.50
N MET A 136 14.84 -16.68 0.43
CA MET A 136 13.77 -16.97 -0.52
C MET A 136 13.44 -18.45 -0.46
N ASN A 137 12.19 -18.80 -0.26
CA ASN A 137 11.73 -20.16 -0.37
C ASN A 137 11.56 -20.47 -1.86
N LYS A 138 12.57 -21.17 -2.44
CA LYS A 138 12.38 -21.80 -3.75
C LYS A 138 11.67 -23.13 -3.54
N PHE A 139 10.66 -23.40 -4.38
CA PHE A 139 10.01 -24.71 -4.36
C PHE A 139 11.05 -25.79 -4.72
N ASN A 140 11.25 -26.74 -3.82
CA ASN A 140 12.22 -27.81 -4.01
C ASN A 140 11.61 -29.13 -3.50
N VAL A 141 11.49 -30.12 -4.37
CA VAL A 141 10.89 -31.43 -4.04
C VAL A 141 11.66 -32.23 -3.00
N PHE A 142 12.90 -31.82 -2.66
CA PHE A 142 13.70 -32.41 -1.58
C PHE A 142 13.69 -31.57 -0.30
N ASP A 143 12.79 -30.60 -0.21
CA ASP A 143 12.66 -29.66 0.92
C ASP A 143 13.98 -28.92 1.28
N LYS A 144 14.78 -28.61 0.26
CA LYS A 144 16.02 -27.84 0.43
C LYS A 144 15.73 -26.36 0.32
N ARG A 145 16.06 -25.60 1.36
CA ARG A 145 16.07 -24.13 1.31
C ARG A 145 17.27 -23.65 0.50
N VAL A 146 17.04 -22.75 -0.44
CA VAL A 146 18.11 -22.07 -1.18
C VAL A 146 18.48 -20.81 -0.42
N THR A 147 19.71 -20.75 0.11
CA THR A 147 20.19 -19.67 0.98
C THR A 147 20.96 -18.57 0.24
N ASN A 148 21.38 -18.78 -1.00
CA ASN A 148 22.09 -17.78 -1.81
C ASN A 148 21.17 -17.22 -2.88
N THR A 149 20.63 -16.05 -2.59
CA THR A 149 19.83 -15.24 -3.51
C THR A 149 20.48 -13.88 -3.68
N ASN A 150 20.27 -13.26 -4.83
CA ASN A 150 20.85 -11.95 -5.14
C ASN A 150 19.89 -10.86 -4.69
N PHE A 151 19.91 -10.54 -3.40
CA PHE A 151 19.08 -9.49 -2.83
C PHE A 151 19.65 -8.10 -3.08
N LYS A 152 18.75 -7.17 -3.37
CA LYS A 152 18.97 -5.73 -3.30
C LYS A 152 18.02 -5.17 -2.26
N ALA A 153 18.49 -4.23 -1.46
CA ALA A 153 17.68 -3.65 -0.41
C ALA A 153 17.85 -2.14 -0.34
N THR A 154 16.78 -1.43 0.00
CA THR A 154 16.81 0.01 0.21
C THR A 154 15.82 0.42 1.29
N SER A 155 16.00 1.62 1.82
CA SER A 155 15.11 2.25 2.77
C SER A 155 14.29 3.35 2.10
N THR A 156 13.00 3.43 2.41
CA THR A 156 12.18 4.57 1.98
C THR A 156 12.52 5.85 2.76
N ASN A 157 13.20 5.74 3.91
CA ASN A 157 13.63 6.87 4.72
C ASN A 157 15.04 6.61 5.31
N PRO A 158 16.12 6.79 4.50
CA PRO A 158 17.49 6.49 4.91
C PRO A 158 18.00 7.42 6.03
N ASP A 159 17.34 8.54 6.31
CA ASP A 159 17.66 9.40 7.46
C ASP A 159 17.19 8.80 8.79
N VAL A 160 16.21 7.90 8.77
CA VAL A 160 15.72 7.17 9.94
C VAL A 160 16.49 5.87 10.12
N ALA A 161 16.54 5.05 9.08
CA ALA A 161 17.28 3.80 9.08
C ALA A 161 17.72 3.41 7.67
N GLU A 162 18.87 2.78 7.55
CA GLU A 162 19.40 2.19 6.31
C GLU A 162 19.49 0.68 6.42
N ILE A 163 19.39 0.01 5.28
CA ILE A 163 19.61 -1.44 5.14
C ILE A 163 20.60 -1.69 4.00
N ASP A 164 21.50 -2.65 4.18
CA ASP A 164 22.35 -3.14 3.10
C ASP A 164 21.77 -4.43 2.47
N ASN A 165 22.40 -4.88 1.39
CA ASN A 165 21.97 -6.08 0.64
C ASN A 165 22.12 -7.38 1.44
N ASP A 166 22.87 -7.36 2.55
CA ASP A 166 23.07 -8.49 3.46
C ASP A 166 22.05 -8.49 4.62
N GLY A 167 21.18 -7.49 4.69
CA GLY A 167 20.16 -7.31 5.71
C GLY A 167 20.65 -6.65 7.00
N ASN A 168 21.83 -6.01 7.02
CA ASN A 168 22.28 -5.23 8.15
C ASN A 168 21.55 -3.88 8.16
N ILE A 169 21.04 -3.49 9.34
CA ILE A 169 20.24 -2.28 9.54
C ILE A 169 21.01 -1.32 10.43
N THR A 170 21.17 -0.08 9.97
CA THR A 170 21.73 1.03 10.74
C THR A 170 20.59 1.96 11.17
N TYR A 171 20.44 2.16 12.50
CA TYR A 171 19.43 3.05 13.08
C TYR A 171 20.03 4.44 13.30
N LYS A 172 19.42 5.48 12.72
CA LYS A 172 19.98 6.83 12.72
C LYS A 172 19.16 7.81 13.58
N SER A 173 17.94 8.10 13.20
CA SER A 173 17.09 9.10 13.86
C SER A 173 15.69 8.55 14.09
N VAL A 174 14.98 9.16 15.05
CA VAL A 174 13.59 8.83 15.38
C VAL A 174 12.68 8.93 14.17
N GLY A 175 11.82 7.94 13.98
CA GLY A 175 10.85 7.89 12.90
C GLY A 175 10.57 6.47 12.42
N SER A 176 9.88 6.37 11.29
CA SER A 176 9.60 5.11 10.60
C SER A 176 10.22 5.11 9.21
N ALA A 177 10.71 3.96 8.80
CA ALA A 177 11.17 3.69 7.44
C ALA A 177 10.64 2.32 7.00
N ARG A 178 10.15 2.20 5.77
CA ARG A 178 9.83 0.92 5.16
C ARG A 178 11.04 0.41 4.40
N MET A 179 11.46 -0.79 4.67
CA MET A 179 12.53 -1.46 3.93
C MET A 179 11.92 -2.17 2.73
N VAL A 180 12.56 -2.00 1.60
CA VAL A 180 12.20 -2.63 0.33
C VAL A 180 13.30 -3.60 -0.03
N VAL A 181 12.97 -4.87 -0.10
CA VAL A 181 13.88 -5.95 -0.52
C VAL A 181 13.43 -6.46 -1.87
N TYR A 182 14.35 -6.61 -2.80
CA TYR A 182 14.12 -7.12 -4.14
C TYR A 182 15.07 -8.27 -4.44
N GLU A 183 14.59 -9.36 -5.01
CA GLU A 183 15.41 -10.48 -5.45
C GLU A 183 15.53 -10.48 -6.98
N GLU A 184 16.74 -10.29 -7.50
CA GLU A 184 16.99 -9.98 -8.91
C GLU A 184 16.65 -11.10 -9.89
N ASN A 185 16.71 -12.37 -9.46
CA ASN A 185 16.45 -13.50 -10.36
C ASN A 185 14.95 -13.75 -10.55
N SER A 186 14.15 -13.49 -9.50
CA SER A 186 12.70 -13.71 -9.52
C SER A 186 11.89 -12.47 -9.78
N GLY A 187 12.49 -11.28 -9.65
CA GLY A 187 11.77 -10.02 -9.72
C GLY A 187 10.84 -9.75 -8.53
N LYS A 188 10.97 -10.52 -7.44
CA LYS A 188 10.08 -10.45 -6.29
C LYS A 188 10.51 -9.37 -5.29
N TYR A 189 9.51 -8.80 -4.63
CA TYR A 189 9.70 -7.83 -3.55
C TYR A 189 9.28 -8.41 -2.21
N SER A 190 9.81 -7.83 -1.13
CA SER A 190 9.28 -7.97 0.23
C SER A 190 9.43 -6.67 0.99
N LEU A 191 8.41 -6.30 1.76
CA LEU A 191 8.35 -5.09 2.55
C LEU A 191 8.34 -5.43 4.04
N PHE A 192 9.07 -4.65 4.84
CA PHE A 192 8.94 -4.65 6.31
C PHE A 192 9.26 -3.26 6.86
N ASP A 193 8.80 -2.96 8.06
CA ASP A 193 8.96 -1.65 8.68
C ASP A 193 10.13 -1.64 9.67
N VAL A 194 10.84 -0.52 9.78
CA VAL A 194 11.80 -0.23 10.83
C VAL A 194 11.34 1.03 11.55
N ASN A 195 11.08 0.89 12.85
CA ASN A 195 10.62 1.97 13.72
C ASN A 195 11.71 2.32 14.73
N VAL A 196 12.20 3.55 14.66
CA VAL A 196 13.27 4.05 15.53
C VAL A 196 12.65 4.98 16.57
N LEU A 197 12.75 4.61 17.84
CA LEU A 197 12.17 5.32 18.97
C LEU A 197 13.15 6.33 19.60
N PRO A 198 12.65 7.39 20.28
CA PRO A 198 13.48 8.30 21.04
C PRO A 198 13.94 7.61 22.33
N ASN A 199 15.20 7.22 22.44
CA ASN A 199 15.90 6.72 23.66
C ASN A 199 14.99 6.25 24.80
N VAL A 200 14.08 5.30 24.50
CA VAL A 200 13.21 4.71 25.52
C VAL A 200 14.01 3.71 26.36
N THR A 201 13.71 3.62 27.65
CA THR A 201 14.44 2.77 28.60
C THR A 201 14.31 1.29 28.25
N ASP A 202 13.14 0.90 27.71
CA ASP A 202 12.83 -0.47 27.31
C ASP A 202 12.08 -0.47 25.97
N VAL A 203 12.80 -0.78 24.89
CA VAL A 203 12.24 -0.86 23.55
C VAL A 203 11.19 -1.98 23.43
N THR A 204 11.31 -3.05 24.21
CA THR A 204 10.40 -4.20 24.12
C THR A 204 9.01 -3.92 24.68
N THR A 205 8.87 -2.91 25.53
CA THR A 205 7.59 -2.46 26.09
C THR A 205 7.05 -1.21 25.41
N SER A 206 7.82 -0.59 24.52
CA SER A 206 7.46 0.63 23.80
C SER A 206 6.77 0.30 22.48
N VAL A 207 6.04 1.28 21.95
CA VAL A 207 5.37 1.22 20.65
C VAL A 207 5.71 2.45 19.82
N GLN A 208 5.59 2.32 18.49
CA GLN A 208 5.73 3.48 17.60
C GLN A 208 4.62 4.50 17.88
N PRO A 209 4.94 5.76 18.22
CA PRO A 209 3.94 6.81 18.37
C PRO A 209 3.18 7.04 17.06
N MET A 210 1.86 7.27 17.18
CA MET A 210 0.98 7.50 16.03
C MET A 210 0.04 8.68 16.31
N VAL A 211 -0.33 9.41 15.27
CA VAL A 211 -1.44 10.36 15.30
C VAL A 211 -2.40 10.07 14.15
N VAL A 212 -3.69 10.06 14.44
CA VAL A 212 -4.75 9.88 13.46
C VAL A 212 -5.86 10.89 13.69
N THR A 213 -6.50 11.32 12.60
CA THR A 213 -7.58 12.31 12.65
C THR A 213 -8.90 11.69 12.21
N GLY A 214 -9.98 11.99 12.96
CA GLY A 214 -11.35 11.81 12.51
C GLY A 214 -11.97 13.14 12.05
N ASN A 215 -13.26 13.14 11.81
CA ASN A 215 -13.95 14.38 11.52
C ASN A 215 -14.05 15.22 12.81
N GLN A 216 -13.26 16.31 12.88
CA GLN A 216 -13.19 17.27 14.00
C GLN A 216 -12.66 16.71 15.33
N PHE A 217 -11.96 15.58 15.34
CA PHE A 217 -11.24 15.08 16.52
C PHE A 217 -9.92 14.42 16.13
N THR A 218 -9.03 14.31 17.10
CA THR A 218 -7.71 13.69 16.94
C THR A 218 -7.51 12.63 18.01
N LEU A 219 -6.83 11.55 17.63
CA LEU A 219 -6.42 10.46 18.49
C LEU A 219 -4.90 10.29 18.37
N ALA A 220 -4.19 10.18 19.49
CA ALA A 220 -2.75 9.98 19.54
C ALA A 220 -2.40 8.76 20.39
N LEU A 221 -1.49 7.94 19.90
CA LEU A 221 -0.86 6.83 20.61
C LEU A 221 0.53 7.27 21.05
N ALA A 222 0.81 7.27 22.32
CA ALA A 222 2.12 7.54 22.87
C ALA A 222 3.02 6.30 22.88
N SER A 223 4.34 6.49 22.95
CA SER A 223 5.32 5.40 22.94
C SER A 223 5.18 4.41 24.11
N ASN A 224 4.53 4.81 25.19
CA ASN A 224 4.22 3.95 26.34
C ASN A 224 2.93 3.13 26.17
N GLY A 225 2.28 3.19 24.99
CA GLY A 225 1.04 2.47 24.70
C GLY A 225 -0.24 3.10 25.27
N HIS A 226 -0.17 4.35 25.76
CA HIS A 226 -1.35 5.11 26.21
C HIS A 226 -1.97 5.87 25.03
N VAL A 227 -3.28 6.04 25.06
CA VAL A 227 -4.05 6.71 23.99
C VAL A 227 -4.63 8.01 24.52
N TYR A 228 -4.41 9.10 23.78
CA TYR A 228 -4.92 10.45 24.06
C TYR A 228 -5.87 10.89 22.93
N THR A 229 -6.86 11.72 23.30
CA THR A 229 -7.83 12.26 22.35
C THR A 229 -8.21 13.70 22.68
N TRP A 230 -8.60 14.46 21.65
CA TRP A 230 -9.16 15.82 21.77
C TRP A 230 -10.01 16.17 20.55
N GLY A 231 -10.81 17.23 20.65
CA GLY A 231 -11.73 17.72 19.64
C GLY A 231 -13.20 17.36 19.91
N ASP A 232 -13.98 17.06 18.89
CA ASP A 232 -15.40 16.73 19.00
C ASP A 232 -15.64 15.39 19.71
N ASN A 233 -16.54 15.40 20.69
CA ASN A 233 -17.01 14.22 21.42
C ASN A 233 -18.55 14.08 21.38
N SER A 234 -19.21 14.74 20.46
CA SER A 234 -20.69 14.76 20.39
C SER A 234 -21.30 13.36 20.19
N ARG A 235 -20.51 12.40 19.74
CA ARG A 235 -20.87 10.99 19.49
C ARG A 235 -20.12 9.99 20.36
N GLY A 236 -19.31 10.45 21.32
CA GLY A 236 -18.53 9.60 22.21
C GLY A 236 -17.17 9.17 21.65
N GLN A 237 -16.72 9.75 20.53
CA GLN A 237 -15.48 9.40 19.85
C GLN A 237 -14.21 9.66 20.71
N ALA A 238 -14.30 10.46 21.76
CA ALA A 238 -13.21 10.69 22.70
C ALA A 238 -12.98 9.56 23.73
N GLY A 239 -13.97 8.71 24.01
CA GLY A 239 -13.77 7.43 24.70
C GLY A 239 -13.58 7.45 26.21
N PHE A 240 -13.99 8.45 26.97
CA PHE A 240 -13.84 8.48 28.43
C PHE A 240 -15.17 8.62 29.21
N ASN A 241 -16.24 8.06 28.65
CA ASN A 241 -17.54 7.96 29.31
C ASN A 241 -18.13 9.30 29.80
N THR A 242 -17.92 10.36 29.05
CA THR A 242 -18.47 11.68 29.31
C THR A 242 -19.41 12.14 28.21
N THR A 243 -20.43 12.92 28.57
CA THR A 243 -21.32 13.57 27.60
C THR A 243 -20.84 14.98 27.22
N LYS A 244 -19.66 15.41 27.69
CA LYS A 244 -19.03 16.68 27.28
C LYS A 244 -18.78 16.62 25.77
N LYS A 245 -19.31 17.56 25.01
CA LYS A 245 -19.31 17.52 23.55
C LYS A 245 -17.98 17.89 22.91
N THR A 246 -17.12 18.61 23.62
CA THR A 246 -15.83 19.09 23.11
C THR A 246 -14.76 18.88 24.16
N ILE A 247 -13.62 18.38 23.73
CA ILE A 247 -12.42 18.17 24.55
C ILE A 247 -11.34 19.07 24.00
N ASN A 248 -10.95 20.09 24.78
CA ASN A 248 -10.11 21.18 24.31
C ASN A 248 -8.59 20.92 24.48
N GLU A 249 -8.22 19.83 25.17
CA GLU A 249 -6.83 19.47 25.46
C GLU A 249 -6.65 17.96 25.35
N PRO A 250 -5.45 17.44 25.01
CA PRO A 250 -5.17 16.02 24.98
C PRO A 250 -5.54 15.37 26.31
N THR A 251 -6.46 14.42 26.28
CA THR A 251 -6.99 13.72 27.46
C THR A 251 -6.92 12.21 27.24
N GLU A 252 -6.51 11.47 28.25
CA GLU A 252 -6.39 9.99 28.16
C GLU A 252 -7.74 9.32 27.93
N VAL A 253 -7.75 8.36 27.00
CA VAL A 253 -8.89 7.46 26.79
C VAL A 253 -8.99 6.49 27.97
N LEU A 254 -10.22 6.27 28.48
CA LEU A 254 -10.42 5.45 29.67
C LEU A 254 -11.23 4.18 29.36
N VAL A 255 -10.76 3.04 29.89
CA VAL A 255 -11.47 1.76 29.94
C VAL A 255 -11.83 1.46 31.38
N ASN A 256 -13.12 1.41 31.71
CA ASN A 256 -13.61 1.18 33.07
C ASN A 256 -12.98 2.15 34.13
N GLY A 257 -12.76 3.42 33.73
CA GLY A 257 -12.20 4.47 34.60
C GLY A 257 -10.68 4.42 34.79
N LYS A 258 -9.97 3.58 34.05
CA LYS A 258 -8.51 3.52 34.03
C LYS A 258 -7.97 3.92 32.64
N PRO A 259 -6.79 4.49 32.53
CA PRO A 259 -6.14 4.73 31.24
C PRO A 259 -6.13 3.49 30.35
N MET A 260 -6.34 3.69 29.07
CA MET A 260 -6.20 2.65 28.06
C MET A 260 -4.73 2.41 27.78
N GLU A 261 -4.23 1.23 28.09
CA GLU A 261 -2.82 0.85 28.10
C GLU A 261 -2.52 -0.29 27.12
N ASN A 262 -1.24 -0.49 26.83
CA ASN A 262 -0.74 -1.59 25.97
C ASN A 262 -1.30 -1.53 24.55
N ILE A 263 -1.63 -0.35 24.03
CA ILE A 263 -2.12 -0.18 22.68
C ILE A 263 -0.93 -0.14 21.70
N VAL A 264 -1.06 -0.81 20.55
CA VAL A 264 -0.02 -0.90 19.52
C VAL A 264 -0.41 -0.23 18.21
N SER A 265 -1.71 -0.01 17.97
CA SER A 265 -2.21 0.72 16.80
C SER A 265 -3.54 1.40 17.10
N VAL A 266 -3.76 2.57 16.51
CA VAL A 266 -5.01 3.33 16.60
C VAL A 266 -5.48 3.77 15.22
N ALA A 267 -6.80 3.93 15.05
CA ALA A 267 -7.40 4.48 13.84
C ALA A 267 -8.65 5.31 14.15
N ALA A 268 -8.94 6.30 13.31
CA ALA A 268 -10.10 7.17 13.45
C ALA A 268 -10.90 7.19 12.13
N GLY A 269 -12.19 6.89 12.24
CA GLY A 269 -13.17 7.19 11.18
C GLY A 269 -13.82 8.55 11.40
N ASP A 270 -14.90 8.88 10.69
CA ASP A 270 -15.54 10.19 10.81
C ASP A 270 -15.89 10.54 12.26
N ASN A 271 -16.56 9.65 12.97
CA ASN A 271 -17.04 9.89 14.33
C ASN A 271 -16.87 8.68 15.24
N PHE A 272 -15.91 7.81 14.96
CA PHE A 272 -15.61 6.64 15.76
C PHE A 272 -14.10 6.38 15.78
N SER A 273 -13.68 5.65 16.78
CA SER A 273 -12.28 5.33 17.03
C SER A 273 -12.09 3.83 17.17
N LEU A 274 -10.91 3.36 16.75
CA LEU A 274 -10.43 2.00 16.92
C LEU A 274 -9.07 2.00 17.62
N ALA A 275 -8.82 0.94 18.35
CA ALA A 275 -7.49 0.61 18.87
C ALA A 275 -7.27 -0.91 18.84
N VAL A 276 -6.03 -1.35 18.80
CA VAL A 276 -5.66 -2.74 19.04
C VAL A 276 -4.61 -2.80 20.13
N ASP A 277 -4.80 -3.70 21.09
CA ASP A 277 -3.86 -3.94 22.17
C ASP A 277 -2.79 -4.98 21.76
N LYS A 278 -1.71 -5.09 22.53
CA LYS A 278 -0.60 -6.02 22.28
C LYS A 278 -1.01 -7.50 22.25
N ASP A 279 -2.16 -7.83 22.82
CA ASP A 279 -2.70 -9.19 22.82
C ASP A 279 -3.53 -9.45 21.54
N GLY A 280 -3.73 -8.43 20.69
CA GLY A 280 -4.45 -8.49 19.42
C GLY A 280 -5.94 -8.19 19.52
N ASN A 281 -6.46 -7.82 20.71
CA ASN A 281 -7.86 -7.47 20.82
C ASN A 281 -8.14 -6.11 20.19
N VAL A 282 -9.17 -6.04 19.36
CA VAL A 282 -9.63 -4.80 18.74
C VAL A 282 -10.70 -4.13 19.61
N TRP A 283 -10.55 -2.83 19.82
CA TRP A 283 -11.46 -1.98 20.61
C TRP A 283 -12.12 -0.94 19.69
N SER A 284 -13.37 -0.63 19.90
CA SER A 284 -14.13 0.40 19.18
C SER A 284 -14.99 1.25 20.10
N TRP A 285 -15.16 2.54 19.77
CA TRP A 285 -16.05 3.48 20.46
C TRP A 285 -16.42 4.64 19.54
N GLY A 286 -17.40 5.47 19.97
CA GLY A 286 -17.93 6.55 19.18
C GLY A 286 -19.30 6.23 18.57
N ARG A 287 -19.58 6.75 17.39
CA ARG A 287 -20.85 6.63 16.67
C ARG A 287 -21.02 5.25 16.03
N ASN A 288 -22.25 4.73 16.11
CA ASN A 288 -22.68 3.54 15.36
C ASN A 288 -23.90 3.91 14.52
N ASP A 289 -23.71 4.26 13.25
CA ASP A 289 -24.77 4.70 12.36
C ASP A 289 -25.80 3.59 12.10
N ALA A 290 -27.05 4.04 11.90
CA ALA A 290 -28.17 3.17 11.58
C ALA A 290 -27.90 2.37 10.29
N GLY A 291 -27.89 1.05 10.40
CA GLY A 291 -27.68 0.14 9.27
C GLY A 291 -26.26 0.09 8.72
N VAL A 292 -25.28 0.78 9.33
CA VAL A 292 -23.87 0.75 8.90
C VAL A 292 -23.04 -0.18 9.79
N GLY A 293 -23.02 0.06 11.11
CA GLY A 293 -22.38 -0.86 12.05
C GLY A 293 -20.87 -0.72 12.16
N GLN A 294 -20.31 0.49 11.95
CA GLN A 294 -18.86 0.76 11.93
C GLN A 294 -18.14 0.42 13.25
N LEU A 295 -18.83 0.20 14.36
CA LEU A 295 -18.23 -0.29 15.61
C LEU A 295 -17.96 -1.80 15.62
N GLY A 296 -18.46 -2.58 14.67
CA GLY A 296 -18.20 -4.02 14.55
C GLY A 296 -18.77 -4.88 15.69
N ARG A 297 -19.86 -4.43 16.37
CA ARG A 297 -20.37 -5.05 17.60
C ARG A 297 -21.85 -5.43 17.58
N LYS A 298 -22.45 -5.53 16.40
CA LYS A 298 -23.89 -5.85 16.23
C LYS A 298 -24.83 -5.02 17.14
N LEU A 299 -24.47 -3.77 17.36
CA LEU A 299 -25.30 -2.84 18.15
C LEU A 299 -26.56 -2.44 17.39
N SER A 300 -27.61 -2.08 18.15
CA SER A 300 -28.78 -1.41 17.56
C SER A 300 -28.36 -0.11 16.90
N SER A 301 -29.06 0.23 15.82
CA SER A 301 -28.78 1.38 14.99
C SER A 301 -28.85 2.72 15.76
N GLY A 302 -27.97 3.66 15.41
CA GLY A 302 -27.97 5.02 15.93
C GLY A 302 -27.38 5.17 17.35
N THR A 303 -26.70 4.16 17.89
CA THR A 303 -26.12 4.20 19.23
C THR A 303 -24.79 4.93 19.23
N SER A 304 -24.60 5.87 20.16
CA SER A 304 -23.28 6.43 20.49
C SER A 304 -22.69 5.69 21.69
N VAL A 305 -21.41 5.32 21.62
CA VAL A 305 -20.69 4.59 22.66
C VAL A 305 -19.53 5.41 23.17
N TYR A 306 -19.62 5.81 24.43
CA TYR A 306 -18.72 6.79 25.07
C TYR A 306 -17.50 6.18 25.74
N SER A 307 -17.31 4.86 25.68
CA SER A 307 -16.14 4.18 26.22
C SER A 307 -15.72 3.01 25.34
N PRO A 308 -14.42 2.70 25.22
CA PRO A 308 -13.94 1.58 24.43
C PRO A 308 -14.54 0.24 24.85
N ARG A 309 -14.86 -0.58 23.86
CA ARG A 309 -15.33 -1.97 24.03
C ARG A 309 -14.72 -2.84 22.96
N LYS A 310 -14.49 -4.11 23.26
CA LYS A 310 -13.95 -5.07 22.29
C LYS A 310 -14.91 -5.30 21.12
N VAL A 311 -14.34 -5.37 19.92
CA VAL A 311 -15.04 -5.73 18.67
C VAL A 311 -15.32 -7.24 18.69
N TYR A 312 -16.51 -7.65 18.20
CA TYR A 312 -16.85 -9.07 18.13
C TYR A 312 -16.04 -9.80 17.07
N ASP A 313 -15.97 -11.12 17.24
CA ASP A 313 -15.43 -12.07 16.29
C ASP A 313 -16.29 -12.15 15.01
N VAL A 314 -15.73 -12.78 14.00
CA VAL A 314 -16.30 -13.04 12.67
C VAL A 314 -17.73 -13.57 12.73
N ALA A 315 -18.48 -13.30 11.67
CA ALA A 315 -19.81 -13.84 11.45
C ALA A 315 -19.89 -15.35 11.76
N PRO A 316 -20.90 -15.80 12.49
CA PRO A 316 -21.03 -17.21 12.82
C PRO A 316 -21.06 -18.06 11.54
N THR A 317 -20.35 -19.16 11.55
CA THR A 317 -20.55 -20.21 10.53
C THR A 317 -22.03 -20.60 10.50
N PRO A 318 -22.63 -20.84 9.33
CA PRO A 318 -24.09 -20.94 9.15
C PRO A 318 -24.81 -22.02 9.94
N SER A 319 -24.14 -22.82 10.74
CA SER A 319 -24.74 -24.08 11.25
C SER A 319 -25.53 -24.00 12.57
N ASN A 320 -25.44 -22.92 13.35
CA ASN A 320 -26.21 -22.91 14.62
C ASN A 320 -26.56 -21.55 15.26
N GLY A 321 -26.37 -20.42 14.60
CA GLY A 321 -26.95 -19.13 15.07
C GLY A 321 -26.51 -18.61 16.45
N ALA A 322 -25.69 -19.31 17.18
CA ALA A 322 -25.16 -18.89 18.46
C ALA A 322 -23.88 -18.09 18.22
N MET A 323 -23.95 -16.79 18.50
CA MET A 323 -22.75 -15.96 18.61
C MET A 323 -21.99 -16.42 19.84
N GLY A 324 -20.80 -17.01 19.64
CA GLY A 324 -19.85 -17.17 20.73
C GLY A 324 -19.44 -15.78 21.26
N ASN A 325 -19.10 -15.68 22.55
CA ASN A 325 -18.49 -14.47 23.14
C ASN A 325 -17.01 -14.32 22.71
N THR A 326 -16.72 -14.55 21.44
CA THR A 326 -15.38 -14.45 20.87
C THR A 326 -15.19 -13.06 20.28
N TYR A 327 -13.98 -12.52 20.41
CA TYR A 327 -13.63 -11.18 19.97
C TYR A 327 -12.62 -11.26 18.83
N LEU A 328 -12.64 -10.26 17.94
CA LEU A 328 -11.65 -10.11 16.87
C LEU A 328 -10.26 -10.01 17.50
N GLY A 329 -9.32 -10.81 17.00
CA GLY A 329 -7.98 -11.00 17.57
C GLY A 329 -7.84 -12.24 18.43
N GLY A 330 -8.93 -13.04 18.60
CA GLY A 330 -8.92 -14.31 19.31
C GLY A 330 -8.44 -15.49 18.46
N GLU A 331 -8.54 -16.71 19.05
CA GLU A 331 -8.05 -17.97 18.46
C GLU A 331 -8.60 -18.26 17.06
N ASN A 332 -9.81 -17.78 16.72
CA ASN A 332 -10.44 -18.06 15.43
C ASN A 332 -10.04 -17.10 14.31
N THR A 333 -9.50 -15.94 14.64
CA THR A 333 -9.19 -14.88 13.68
C THR A 333 -7.70 -14.57 13.56
N GLY A 334 -6.91 -15.09 14.47
CA GLY A 334 -5.51 -14.73 14.62
C GLY A 334 -5.33 -13.36 15.29
N LYS A 335 -4.14 -13.11 15.80
CA LYS A 335 -3.76 -11.89 16.51
C LYS A 335 -3.79 -10.69 15.55
N VAL A 336 -4.63 -9.69 15.85
CA VAL A 336 -4.64 -8.43 15.09
C VAL A 336 -3.45 -7.57 15.51
N VAL A 337 -2.80 -6.93 14.53
CA VAL A 337 -1.60 -6.11 14.74
C VAL A 337 -1.78 -4.66 14.29
N LYS A 338 -2.69 -4.38 13.34
CA LYS A 338 -2.99 -3.03 12.86
C LYS A 338 -4.50 -2.84 12.67
N VAL A 339 -4.98 -1.62 12.90
CA VAL A 339 -6.37 -1.20 12.61
C VAL A 339 -6.37 0.02 11.72
N PHE A 340 -7.42 0.14 10.89
CA PHE A 340 -7.62 1.21 9.93
C PHE A 340 -9.07 1.66 9.95
N ALA A 341 -9.32 2.94 9.76
CA ALA A 341 -10.67 3.49 9.67
C ALA A 341 -10.68 4.73 8.77
N SER A 342 -11.77 4.91 8.04
CA SER A 342 -12.06 6.14 7.30
C SER A 342 -13.57 6.20 7.00
N GLY A 343 -14.17 7.40 7.03
CA GLY A 343 -15.61 7.52 6.87
C GLY A 343 -16.37 6.70 7.90
N SER A 344 -17.14 5.74 7.42
CA SER A 344 -17.86 4.75 8.25
C SER A 344 -17.40 3.31 7.95
N THR A 345 -16.19 3.14 7.49
CA THR A 345 -15.58 1.85 7.16
C THR A 345 -14.38 1.58 8.06
N ALA A 346 -14.18 0.33 8.41
CA ALA A 346 -13.11 -0.13 9.30
C ALA A 346 -12.43 -1.38 8.74
N ALA A 347 -11.15 -1.54 9.04
CA ALA A 347 -10.37 -2.74 8.72
C ALA A 347 -9.38 -3.08 9.84
N ALA A 348 -8.95 -4.33 9.85
CA ALA A 348 -7.90 -4.84 10.73
C ALA A 348 -7.04 -5.85 9.97
N ILE A 349 -5.73 -5.85 10.22
CA ILE A 349 -4.77 -6.83 9.69
C ILE A 349 -4.30 -7.71 10.85
N THR A 350 -4.25 -9.02 10.63
CA THR A 350 -3.63 -9.97 11.54
C THR A 350 -2.12 -10.09 11.29
N GLU A 351 -1.38 -10.68 12.23
CA GLU A 351 0.06 -10.94 12.08
C GLU A 351 0.41 -11.80 10.85
N GLU A 352 -0.55 -12.60 10.37
CA GLU A 352 -0.41 -13.42 9.15
C GLU A 352 -0.74 -12.65 7.86
N GLY A 353 -1.21 -11.39 7.94
CA GLY A 353 -1.60 -10.58 6.79
C GLY A 353 -3.04 -10.77 6.33
N THR A 354 -3.87 -11.52 7.08
CA THR A 354 -5.32 -11.61 6.79
C THR A 354 -6.00 -10.29 7.12
N VAL A 355 -6.88 -9.83 6.23
CA VAL A 355 -7.65 -8.58 6.38
C VAL A 355 -9.09 -8.88 6.80
N TYR A 356 -9.53 -8.24 7.88
CA TYR A 356 -10.94 -8.19 8.31
C TYR A 356 -11.50 -6.79 8.09
N VAL A 357 -12.74 -6.71 7.60
CA VAL A 357 -13.41 -5.46 7.21
C VAL A 357 -14.85 -5.41 7.73
N TRP A 358 -15.35 -4.21 8.08
CA TRP A 358 -16.73 -3.99 8.48
C TRP A 358 -17.15 -2.53 8.30
N GLY A 359 -18.43 -2.24 8.51
CA GLY A 359 -19.01 -0.92 8.31
C GLY A 359 -19.68 -0.76 6.95
N SER A 360 -19.47 0.37 6.30
CA SER A 360 -20.09 0.73 5.02
C SER A 360 -19.62 -0.17 3.87
N ASN A 361 -20.58 -0.66 3.07
CA ASN A 361 -20.31 -1.48 1.86
C ASN A 361 -21.16 -1.05 0.66
N ARG A 362 -21.59 0.21 0.64
CA ARG A 362 -22.50 0.73 -0.40
C ARG A 362 -21.95 0.58 -1.83
N TYR A 363 -20.63 0.56 -1.97
CA TYR A 363 -19.93 0.46 -3.25
C TYR A 363 -19.21 -0.87 -3.44
N GLY A 364 -19.44 -1.86 -2.56
CA GLY A 364 -18.70 -3.13 -2.56
C GLY A 364 -17.29 -3.02 -1.99
N GLN A 365 -16.96 -1.87 -1.33
CA GLN A 365 -15.61 -1.56 -0.87
C GLN A 365 -15.05 -2.54 0.17
N LEU A 366 -15.88 -3.32 0.86
CA LEU A 366 -15.40 -4.34 1.80
C LEU A 366 -14.74 -5.55 1.11
N GLY A 367 -14.89 -5.70 -0.21
CA GLY A 367 -14.22 -6.80 -0.93
C GLY A 367 -14.65 -8.21 -0.52
N ILE A 368 -15.88 -8.39 -0.06
CA ILE A 368 -16.42 -9.67 0.45
C ILE A 368 -17.43 -10.34 -0.49
N GLY A 369 -17.52 -9.86 -1.73
CA GLY A 369 -18.40 -10.41 -2.75
C GLY A 369 -19.82 -9.82 -2.80
N HIS A 370 -20.15 -8.82 -1.97
CA HIS A 370 -21.48 -8.20 -1.91
C HIS A 370 -21.42 -6.67 -1.97
N ASP A 371 -22.33 -6.05 -2.72
CA ASP A 371 -22.53 -4.60 -2.77
C ASP A 371 -24.01 -4.21 -2.61
N ALA A 372 -24.28 -2.93 -2.41
CA ALA A 372 -25.62 -2.41 -2.22
C ALA A 372 -26.44 -2.26 -3.52
N ILE A 373 -25.82 -2.47 -4.69
CA ILE A 373 -26.50 -2.34 -5.99
C ILE A 373 -27.40 -3.55 -6.25
N THR A 374 -26.95 -4.73 -5.82
CA THR A 374 -27.66 -6.01 -6.00
C THR A 374 -28.53 -6.39 -4.79
N GLU A 375 -28.32 -5.75 -3.64
CA GLU A 375 -29.06 -5.97 -2.39
C GLU A 375 -29.67 -4.64 -1.89
N SER A 376 -30.64 -4.69 -0.98
CA SER A 376 -31.08 -3.45 -0.32
C SER A 376 -29.92 -2.84 0.47
N SER A 377 -29.75 -1.51 0.40
CA SER A 377 -28.58 -0.78 0.95
C SER A 377 -28.26 -1.10 2.42
N ALA A 378 -29.27 -1.49 3.21
CA ALA A 378 -29.09 -1.85 4.62
C ALA A 378 -28.51 -3.26 4.83
N SER A 379 -28.65 -4.18 3.86
CA SER A 379 -28.19 -5.57 4.00
C SER A 379 -26.74 -5.78 3.53
N SER A 380 -26.19 -4.86 2.74
CA SER A 380 -24.82 -4.94 2.25
C SER A 380 -23.77 -4.46 3.26
N ASN A 381 -24.09 -3.51 4.12
CA ASN A 381 -23.23 -3.04 5.21
C ASN A 381 -23.01 -4.15 6.26
N LYS A 382 -21.85 -4.18 6.87
CA LYS A 382 -21.47 -5.23 7.83
C LYS A 382 -21.25 -4.63 9.23
N ASN A 383 -22.08 -5.06 10.19
CA ASN A 383 -22.01 -4.60 11.57
C ASN A 383 -21.14 -5.50 12.50
N ILE A 384 -20.42 -6.43 11.91
CA ILE A 384 -19.38 -7.28 12.50
C ILE A 384 -18.27 -7.48 11.48
N PRO A 385 -17.04 -7.84 11.87
CA PRO A 385 -15.95 -8.11 10.95
C PRO A 385 -16.23 -9.28 9.99
N TYR A 386 -15.81 -9.13 8.76
CA TYR A 386 -15.78 -10.16 7.71
C TYR A 386 -14.37 -10.25 7.14
N ARG A 387 -13.91 -11.48 6.85
CA ARG A 387 -12.65 -11.69 6.14
C ARG A 387 -12.78 -11.17 4.70
N MET A 388 -11.83 -10.35 4.27
CA MET A 388 -11.74 -9.89 2.88
C MET A 388 -11.35 -11.06 1.97
N TYR A 389 -11.95 -11.12 0.78
CA TYR A 389 -11.75 -12.24 -0.13
C TYR A 389 -10.35 -12.21 -0.77
N GLY A 390 -9.63 -13.35 -0.68
CA GLY A 390 -8.38 -13.57 -1.43
C GLY A 390 -7.17 -12.74 -0.96
N ILE A 391 -7.22 -12.16 0.25
CA ILE A 391 -6.12 -11.38 0.82
C ILE A 391 -5.58 -12.08 2.07
N ASP A 392 -4.32 -12.49 2.03
CA ASP A 392 -3.66 -13.27 3.08
C ASP A 392 -2.23 -12.79 3.43
N ASP A 393 -1.71 -11.74 2.77
CA ASP A 393 -0.34 -11.26 2.96
C ASP A 393 -0.26 -9.73 3.03
N ALA A 394 -1.32 -9.09 3.55
CA ALA A 394 -1.38 -7.64 3.67
C ALA A 394 -0.40 -7.11 4.73
N VAL A 395 0.24 -5.99 4.42
CA VAL A 395 1.06 -5.20 5.36
C VAL A 395 0.46 -3.83 5.63
N ASP A 396 -0.46 -3.38 4.74
CA ASP A 396 -1.11 -2.07 4.88
C ASP A 396 -2.50 -2.06 4.23
N VAL A 397 -3.40 -1.22 4.73
CA VAL A 397 -4.75 -0.99 4.19
C VAL A 397 -5.01 0.50 4.09
N VAL A 398 -5.44 0.95 2.93
CA VAL A 398 -5.84 2.34 2.66
C VAL A 398 -7.34 2.38 2.42
N ILE A 399 -8.08 3.06 3.29
CA ILE A 399 -9.53 3.18 3.19
C ILE A 399 -9.88 4.54 2.61
N GLY A 400 -10.46 4.53 1.40
CA GLY A 400 -11.09 5.66 0.76
C GLY A 400 -12.58 5.80 1.13
N GLU A 401 -13.28 6.79 0.57
CA GLU A 401 -14.72 6.94 0.77
C GLU A 401 -15.51 5.79 0.14
N LYS A 402 -15.13 5.39 -1.06
CA LYS A 402 -15.82 4.40 -1.90
C LYS A 402 -14.98 3.16 -2.22
N ASN A 403 -13.73 3.13 -1.75
CA ASN A 403 -12.74 2.13 -2.13
C ASN A 403 -11.88 1.73 -0.95
N ILE A 404 -11.34 0.52 -1.00
CA ILE A 404 -10.26 0.05 -0.12
C ILE A 404 -9.14 -0.48 -1.00
N ALA A 405 -7.92 -0.03 -0.75
CA ALA A 405 -6.71 -0.60 -1.32
C ALA A 405 -5.93 -1.36 -0.26
N ILE A 406 -5.35 -2.48 -0.64
CA ILE A 406 -4.55 -3.35 0.21
C ILE A 406 -3.16 -3.45 -0.40
N ILE A 407 -2.13 -3.19 0.39
CA ILE A 407 -0.73 -3.36 0.00
C ILE A 407 -0.25 -4.65 0.63
N ASN A 408 0.17 -5.58 -0.20
CA ASN A 408 0.74 -6.84 0.23
C ASN A 408 2.23 -6.72 0.52
N ARG A 409 2.78 -7.67 1.26
CA ARG A 409 4.21 -7.76 1.62
C ARG A 409 5.12 -7.79 0.38
N ASP A 410 4.66 -8.35 -0.72
CA ASP A 410 5.40 -8.40 -2.00
C ASP A 410 5.31 -7.09 -2.80
N GLY A 411 4.74 -6.02 -2.24
CA GLY A 411 4.59 -4.72 -2.90
C GLY A 411 3.50 -4.68 -3.98
N THR A 412 2.68 -5.73 -4.12
CA THR A 412 1.48 -5.68 -4.96
C THR A 412 0.35 -4.91 -4.27
N VAL A 413 -0.50 -4.27 -5.06
CA VAL A 413 -1.68 -3.56 -4.56
C VAL A 413 -2.93 -4.17 -5.13
N TYR A 414 -3.88 -4.48 -4.25
CA TYR A 414 -5.23 -4.88 -4.61
C TYR A 414 -6.22 -3.80 -4.20
N ILE A 415 -7.24 -3.57 -4.99
CA ILE A 415 -8.24 -2.54 -4.75
C ILE A 415 -9.66 -3.05 -5.02
N THR A 416 -10.63 -2.55 -4.25
CA THR A 416 -12.04 -2.89 -4.36
C THR A 416 -12.92 -1.66 -4.18
N GLY A 417 -14.18 -1.71 -4.60
CA GLY A 417 -15.15 -0.62 -4.49
C GLY A 417 -15.50 0.02 -5.83
N SER A 418 -15.77 1.31 -5.82
CA SER A 418 -16.24 2.08 -6.99
C SER A 418 -15.15 2.27 -8.05
N ASN A 419 -15.54 2.17 -9.33
CA ASN A 419 -14.67 2.49 -10.49
C ASN A 419 -15.21 3.62 -11.38
N GLU A 420 -16.01 4.53 -10.81
CA GLU A 420 -16.59 5.66 -11.57
C GLU A 420 -15.51 6.56 -12.20
N THR A 421 -14.35 6.66 -11.57
CA THR A 421 -13.26 7.57 -11.96
C THR A 421 -11.97 6.87 -12.32
N GLY A 422 -12.01 5.53 -12.53
CA GLY A 422 -10.79 4.75 -12.85
C GLY A 422 -9.85 4.54 -11.66
N VAL A 423 -10.32 4.79 -10.44
CA VAL A 423 -9.51 4.71 -9.21
C VAL A 423 -9.05 3.29 -8.88
N LEU A 424 -9.62 2.26 -9.53
CA LEU A 424 -9.17 0.88 -9.35
C LEU A 424 -7.85 0.56 -10.07
N GLY A 425 -7.35 1.44 -10.95
CA GLY A 425 -6.05 1.25 -11.60
C GLY A 425 -5.94 -0.03 -12.44
N ASN A 426 -7.05 -0.50 -13.02
CA ASN A 426 -7.12 -1.72 -13.85
C ASN A 426 -7.30 -1.42 -15.35
N GLY A 427 -7.05 -0.18 -15.78
CA GLY A 427 -7.21 0.27 -17.17
C GLY A 427 -8.65 0.53 -17.59
N GLU A 428 -9.62 0.36 -16.71
CA GLU A 428 -11.06 0.52 -16.99
C GLU A 428 -11.61 1.77 -16.29
N VAL A 429 -12.57 2.41 -16.94
CA VAL A 429 -13.40 3.48 -16.37
C VAL A 429 -14.85 3.20 -16.74
N TRP A 430 -15.77 3.47 -15.82
CA TRP A 430 -17.17 3.36 -16.15
C TRP A 430 -17.62 4.46 -17.12
N SER A 431 -18.43 4.09 -18.13
CA SER A 431 -19.18 5.02 -18.96
C SER A 431 -20.68 4.77 -18.81
N LYS A 432 -21.44 5.86 -18.58
CA LYS A 432 -22.89 5.85 -18.47
C LYS A 432 -23.52 5.32 -19.77
N GLY A 433 -24.05 4.10 -19.73
CA GLY A 433 -24.62 3.43 -20.89
C GLY A 433 -24.35 1.94 -20.96
N ASN A 434 -23.37 1.44 -20.19
CA ASN A 434 -23.05 0.01 -20.11
C ASN A 434 -23.66 -0.58 -18.83
N ALA A 435 -24.99 -0.72 -18.83
CA ALA A 435 -25.77 -1.16 -17.66
C ALA A 435 -25.45 -2.57 -17.15
N ASN A 436 -24.63 -3.35 -17.88
CA ASN A 436 -24.34 -4.75 -17.57
C ASN A 436 -22.95 -4.98 -16.97
N ASN A 437 -22.08 -3.98 -16.92
CA ASN A 437 -20.80 -4.07 -16.20
C ASN A 437 -20.90 -3.20 -14.96
N GLY A 438 -21.25 -3.79 -13.83
CA GLY A 438 -21.29 -3.09 -12.54
C GLY A 438 -19.97 -2.34 -12.31
N TYR A 439 -20.08 -1.05 -12.02
CA TYR A 439 -18.94 -0.13 -11.81
C TYR A 439 -18.10 -0.52 -10.60
N ASN A 440 -18.75 -1.19 -9.67
CA ASN A 440 -18.18 -1.54 -8.39
C ASN A 440 -17.54 -2.91 -8.47
N ARG A 441 -16.40 -3.05 -7.88
CA ARG A 441 -15.76 -4.35 -7.65
C ARG A 441 -15.99 -4.75 -6.20
N THR A 442 -16.62 -5.88 -6.03
CA THR A 442 -17.00 -6.43 -4.72
C THR A 442 -15.98 -7.46 -4.21
N ILE A 443 -14.95 -7.72 -4.97
CA ILE A 443 -13.76 -8.51 -4.63
C ILE A 443 -12.51 -7.71 -4.97
N PRO A 444 -11.42 -7.84 -4.22
CA PRO A 444 -10.15 -7.17 -4.52
C PRO A 444 -9.59 -7.58 -5.88
N LEU A 445 -9.17 -6.62 -6.68
CA LEU A 445 -8.49 -6.81 -7.96
C LEU A 445 -7.11 -6.15 -7.92
N PRO A 446 -6.08 -6.72 -8.58
CA PRO A 446 -4.78 -6.10 -8.63
C PRO A 446 -4.83 -4.77 -9.39
N VAL A 447 -4.10 -3.78 -8.89
CA VAL A 447 -3.72 -2.60 -9.68
C VAL A 447 -2.69 -3.06 -10.70
N LEU A 448 -2.86 -2.64 -11.96
CA LEU A 448 -2.03 -3.12 -13.06
C LEU A 448 -0.93 -2.11 -13.42
N ASP A 449 0.20 -2.62 -13.87
CA ASP A 449 1.26 -1.82 -14.45
C ASP A 449 0.98 -1.53 -15.95
N THR A 450 1.93 -0.89 -16.59
CA THR A 450 1.83 -0.48 -17.98
C THR A 450 1.82 -1.65 -18.98
N ASP A 451 2.20 -2.84 -18.55
CA ASP A 451 2.17 -4.07 -19.34
C ASP A 451 0.96 -4.94 -18.98
N MET A 452 0.00 -4.38 -18.21
CA MET A 452 -1.21 -5.04 -17.73
C MET A 452 -0.91 -6.22 -16.78
N LYS A 453 0.24 -6.18 -16.11
CA LYS A 453 0.61 -7.10 -15.02
C LYS A 453 0.30 -6.46 -13.67
N ALA A 454 0.27 -7.25 -12.59
CA ALA A 454 0.11 -6.70 -11.25
C ALA A 454 1.26 -5.72 -10.94
N LEU A 455 0.91 -4.49 -10.57
CA LEU A 455 1.89 -3.46 -10.18
C LEU A 455 2.63 -3.91 -8.92
N THR A 456 3.95 -3.81 -8.94
CA THR A 456 4.82 -4.20 -7.82
C THR A 456 5.69 -3.04 -7.33
N GLY A 457 6.32 -3.20 -6.16
CA GLY A 457 7.19 -2.17 -5.59
C GLY A 457 6.42 -1.00 -4.98
N VAL A 458 5.12 -1.11 -4.77
CA VAL A 458 4.33 -0.11 -4.05
C VAL A 458 4.62 -0.23 -2.56
N VAL A 459 5.09 0.86 -1.95
CA VAL A 459 5.48 0.90 -0.53
C VAL A 459 4.41 1.52 0.36
N ASN A 460 3.63 2.45 -0.16
CA ASN A 460 2.44 2.99 0.49
C ASN A 460 1.55 3.69 -0.54
N GLY A 461 0.34 4.05 -0.15
CA GLY A 461 -0.61 4.73 -1.00
C GLY A 461 -1.61 5.55 -0.20
N ALA A 462 -2.39 6.36 -0.90
CA ALA A 462 -3.49 7.14 -0.35
C ALA A 462 -4.68 7.16 -1.31
N LEU A 463 -5.88 7.15 -0.77
CA LEU A 463 -7.13 7.24 -1.51
C LEU A 463 -7.89 8.49 -1.09
N GLY A 464 -8.17 9.38 -2.03
CA GLY A 464 -9.21 10.39 -1.90
C GLY A 464 -10.58 9.82 -2.31
N PRO A 465 -11.65 10.64 -2.35
CA PRO A 465 -12.98 10.18 -2.75
C PRO A 465 -13.05 9.65 -4.19
N GLU A 466 -12.24 10.21 -5.09
CA GLU A 466 -12.28 9.92 -6.52
C GLU A 466 -10.90 9.84 -7.18
N HIS A 467 -9.83 9.79 -6.37
CA HIS A 467 -8.44 9.68 -6.84
C HIS A 467 -7.61 8.79 -5.95
N ALA A 468 -6.52 8.30 -6.48
CA ALA A 468 -5.53 7.49 -5.77
C ALA A 468 -4.12 8.05 -6.00
N ILE A 469 -3.26 7.86 -5.00
CA ILE A 469 -1.84 8.16 -5.06
C ILE A 469 -1.10 6.91 -4.59
N LEU A 470 -0.09 6.49 -5.36
CA LEU A 470 0.78 5.38 -5.02
C LEU A 470 2.24 5.84 -4.99
N ASN A 471 2.94 5.46 -3.95
CA ASN A 471 4.38 5.67 -3.80
C ASN A 471 5.11 4.36 -4.07
N LEU A 472 5.99 4.37 -5.06
CA LEU A 472 6.67 3.20 -5.59
C LEU A 472 8.17 3.30 -5.38
N TYR A 473 8.78 2.18 -5.00
CA TYR A 473 10.22 1.94 -5.06
C TYR A 473 10.46 0.74 -5.96
N GLN A 474 10.92 1.00 -7.18
CA GLN A 474 11.12 -0.04 -8.20
C GLN A 474 12.60 -0.17 -8.53
N TYR A 475 13.12 -1.39 -8.48
CA TYR A 475 14.48 -1.68 -8.92
C TYR A 475 14.54 -1.59 -10.45
N LYS A 476 15.34 -0.66 -10.97
CA LYS A 476 15.52 -0.42 -12.41
C LYS A 476 16.89 -0.96 -12.83
N LYS A 477 16.88 -1.96 -13.69
CA LYS A 477 18.12 -2.47 -14.30
C LYS A 477 18.61 -1.45 -15.34
N SER A 478 19.85 -1.05 -15.24
CA SER A 478 20.49 -0.13 -16.18
C SER A 478 22.00 -0.38 -16.24
N THR A 479 22.59 0.01 -17.38
CA THR A 479 24.03 0.01 -17.58
C THR A 479 24.46 1.36 -18.15
N ASP A 480 25.64 1.84 -17.77
CA ASP A 480 26.23 3.06 -18.37
C ASP A 480 26.75 2.81 -19.82
N ALA A 481 27.24 3.85 -20.45
CA ALA A 481 27.79 3.77 -21.81
C ALA A 481 29.05 2.86 -21.90
N GLU A 482 29.73 2.65 -20.80
CA GLU A 482 30.90 1.79 -20.64
C GLU A 482 30.54 0.34 -20.34
N GLY A 483 29.22 0.03 -20.10
CA GLY A 483 28.70 -1.29 -19.81
C GLY A 483 28.75 -1.69 -18.32
N ASN A 484 29.03 -0.76 -17.40
CA ASN A 484 28.99 -1.02 -15.97
C ASN A 484 27.53 -1.05 -15.48
N ASP A 485 27.25 -1.91 -14.51
CA ASP A 485 25.93 -1.98 -13.86
C ASP A 485 25.67 -0.70 -13.04
N THR A 486 24.63 0.05 -13.42
CA THR A 486 24.13 1.24 -12.74
C THR A 486 22.71 1.04 -12.23
N SER A 487 22.29 -0.22 -12.08
CA SER A 487 20.97 -0.59 -11.59
C SER A 487 20.75 -0.13 -10.15
N ASP A 488 19.61 0.49 -9.87
CA ASP A 488 19.27 1.00 -8.55
C ASP A 488 17.75 1.11 -8.37
N PHE A 489 17.32 1.37 -7.13
CA PHE A 489 15.94 1.69 -6.83
C PHE A 489 15.56 3.11 -7.26
N ALA A 490 14.49 3.22 -8.04
CA ALA A 490 13.87 4.49 -8.39
C ALA A 490 12.60 4.69 -7.53
N ASN A 491 12.50 5.85 -6.88
CA ASN A 491 11.27 6.27 -6.22
C ASN A 491 10.41 7.11 -7.17
N GLU A 492 9.15 6.73 -7.33
CA GLU A 492 8.19 7.37 -8.21
C GLU A 492 6.84 7.51 -7.50
N VAL A 493 6.16 8.64 -7.68
CA VAL A 493 4.82 8.89 -7.13
C VAL A 493 3.82 9.02 -8.27
N TYR A 494 2.85 8.13 -8.32
CA TYR A 494 1.78 8.13 -9.31
C TYR A 494 0.46 8.59 -8.68
N ALA A 495 -0.28 9.41 -9.41
CA ALA A 495 -1.63 9.81 -9.06
C ALA A 495 -2.57 9.62 -10.25
N TYR A 496 -3.78 9.09 -10.00
CA TYR A 496 -4.76 8.79 -11.03
C TYR A 496 -6.18 8.88 -10.48
N GLY A 497 -7.17 8.86 -11.38
CA GLY A 497 -8.55 9.11 -11.06
C GLY A 497 -9.01 10.49 -11.51
N ASN A 498 -9.97 11.10 -10.83
CA ASN A 498 -10.53 12.41 -11.17
C ASN A 498 -9.58 13.55 -10.75
N ASN A 499 -9.25 14.45 -11.68
CA ASN A 499 -8.38 15.60 -11.43
C ASN A 499 -9.13 16.88 -11.06
N LYS A 500 -10.28 16.76 -10.42
CA LYS A 500 -10.98 17.92 -9.85
C LYS A 500 -10.09 18.59 -8.80
N ASN A 501 -10.02 19.91 -8.84
CA ASN A 501 -9.24 20.73 -7.89
C ASN A 501 -7.70 20.47 -7.91
N GLY A 502 -7.17 19.81 -8.95
CA GLY A 502 -5.73 19.57 -9.09
C GLY A 502 -5.13 18.54 -8.13
N VAL A 503 -5.96 17.66 -7.58
CA VAL A 503 -5.52 16.64 -6.58
C VAL A 503 -4.51 15.64 -7.12
N LEU A 504 -4.35 15.51 -8.44
CA LEU A 504 -3.36 14.62 -9.04
C LEU A 504 -1.94 15.21 -9.07
N GLY A 505 -1.76 16.50 -8.78
CA GLY A 505 -0.45 17.11 -8.67
C GLY A 505 0.33 17.24 -10.00
N ASN A 506 -0.34 17.14 -11.15
CA ASN A 506 0.27 17.21 -12.47
C ASN A 506 0.32 18.64 -13.08
N GLY A 507 0.04 19.66 -12.28
CA GLY A 507 0.12 21.07 -12.66
C GLY A 507 -1.15 21.67 -13.25
N VAL A 508 -2.22 20.87 -13.36
CA VAL A 508 -3.51 21.30 -13.92
C VAL A 508 -4.68 20.83 -13.07
N ALA A 509 -5.82 21.48 -13.20
CA ALA A 509 -7.08 21.05 -12.58
C ALA A 509 -8.25 21.12 -13.55
N TYR A 510 -9.22 20.25 -13.39
CA TYR A 510 -10.51 20.34 -14.08
C TYR A 510 -11.54 21.00 -13.16
N THR A 511 -11.99 22.19 -13.54
CA THR A 511 -12.97 22.97 -12.77
C THR A 511 -13.97 23.64 -13.70
N ASN A 512 -15.27 23.53 -13.40
CA ASN A 512 -16.36 24.17 -14.17
C ASN A 512 -16.33 23.90 -15.69
N GLY A 513 -15.90 22.71 -16.11
CA GLY A 513 -15.92 22.32 -17.52
C GLY A 513 -14.65 22.67 -18.31
N THR A 514 -13.64 23.26 -17.66
CA THR A 514 -12.37 23.67 -18.28
C THR A 514 -11.19 23.14 -17.50
N PHE A 515 -10.06 22.98 -18.20
CA PHE A 515 -8.75 22.74 -17.57
C PHE A 515 -8.04 24.08 -17.40
N SER A 516 -7.45 24.28 -16.25
CA SER A 516 -6.67 25.47 -15.96
C SER A 516 -5.37 25.11 -15.20
N ASP A 517 -4.33 25.94 -15.39
CA ASP A 517 -3.13 25.96 -14.56
C ASP A 517 -3.39 26.69 -13.22
N GLU A 518 -2.36 26.76 -12.38
CA GLU A 518 -2.41 27.43 -11.07
C GLU A 518 -2.74 28.93 -11.14
N ASN A 519 -2.52 29.56 -12.30
CA ASN A 519 -2.80 30.99 -12.55
C ASN A 519 -4.21 31.21 -13.10
N GLY A 520 -4.99 30.12 -13.28
CA GLY A 520 -6.32 30.17 -13.86
C GLY A 520 -6.33 30.27 -15.40
N THR A 521 -5.18 30.07 -16.05
CA THR A 521 -5.07 30.06 -17.51
C THR A 521 -5.64 28.76 -18.04
N THR A 522 -6.52 28.83 -19.04
CA THR A 522 -7.02 27.63 -19.74
C THR A 522 -5.89 26.96 -20.50
N VAL A 523 -5.73 25.65 -20.26
CA VAL A 523 -4.64 24.85 -20.85
C VAL A 523 -5.19 23.60 -21.54
N THR A 524 -4.48 23.12 -22.55
CA THR A 524 -4.74 21.83 -23.22
C THR A 524 -3.67 20.78 -22.92
N GLU A 525 -2.56 21.22 -22.32
CA GLU A 525 -1.43 20.38 -21.94
C GLU A 525 -1.04 20.64 -20.47
N ASP A 526 -0.48 19.63 -19.82
CA ASP A 526 0.10 19.75 -18.49
C ASP A 526 1.50 20.37 -18.53
N ALA A 527 2.14 20.54 -17.38
CA ALA A 527 3.47 21.15 -17.30
C ALA A 527 4.59 20.30 -17.96
N LEU A 528 4.32 19.07 -18.35
CA LEU A 528 5.24 18.18 -19.08
C LEU A 528 4.89 18.11 -20.58
N GLY A 529 3.86 18.86 -21.05
CA GLY A 529 3.43 18.88 -22.46
C GLY A 529 2.51 17.70 -22.82
N ASN A 530 1.88 17.04 -21.85
CA ASN A 530 0.92 15.98 -22.11
C ASN A 530 -0.50 16.55 -22.21
N GLU A 531 -1.35 15.94 -23.08
CA GLU A 531 -2.77 16.29 -23.16
C GLU A 531 -3.46 16.14 -21.79
N VAL A 532 -4.15 17.20 -21.33
CA VAL A 532 -4.85 17.17 -20.05
C VAL A 532 -6.19 16.43 -20.15
N LYS A 533 -6.48 15.62 -19.12
CA LYS A 533 -7.71 14.82 -19.02
C LYS A 533 -8.38 15.05 -17.68
N LYS A 534 -9.71 15.10 -17.69
CA LYS A 534 -10.53 15.18 -16.47
C LYS A 534 -10.30 13.99 -15.55
N THR A 535 -10.12 12.83 -16.13
CA THR A 535 -9.86 11.58 -15.44
C THR A 535 -8.62 10.94 -16.02
N VAL A 536 -7.61 10.69 -15.20
CA VAL A 536 -6.41 9.97 -15.55
C VAL A 536 -6.62 8.50 -15.25
N VAL A 537 -6.56 7.67 -16.28
CA VAL A 537 -6.80 6.21 -16.18
C VAL A 537 -5.47 5.50 -16.10
N PHE A 538 -5.12 5.00 -14.93
CA PHE A 538 -3.93 4.19 -14.75
C PHE A 538 -4.24 2.73 -15.11
N PRO A 539 -3.39 2.03 -15.84
CA PRO A 539 -2.07 2.45 -16.35
C PRO A 539 -2.07 3.04 -17.78
N THR A 540 -3.22 3.24 -18.41
CA THR A 540 -3.30 3.60 -19.83
C THR A 540 -2.83 5.02 -20.14
N ASP A 541 -2.94 5.95 -19.18
CA ASP A 541 -2.48 7.34 -19.30
C ASP A 541 -1.11 7.54 -18.63
N LYS A 542 -0.13 6.78 -19.04
CA LYS A 542 1.23 6.70 -18.45
C LYS A 542 1.95 8.04 -18.27
N SER A 543 1.81 8.94 -19.24
CA SER A 543 2.56 10.18 -19.30
C SER A 543 2.13 11.24 -18.29
N ILE A 544 0.89 11.16 -17.79
CA ILE A 544 0.32 12.16 -16.87
C ILE A 544 0.06 11.62 -15.46
N ALA A 545 0.50 10.40 -15.17
CA ALA A 545 0.30 9.76 -13.87
C ALA A 545 1.33 10.20 -12.81
N ARG A 546 2.38 10.97 -13.16
CA ARG A 546 3.42 11.36 -12.21
C ARG A 546 3.10 12.67 -11.51
N VAL A 547 3.17 12.65 -10.17
CA VAL A 547 3.09 13.86 -9.35
C VAL A 547 4.33 14.73 -9.57
N GLN A 548 4.12 16.04 -9.67
CA GLN A 548 5.17 17.03 -9.88
C GLN A 548 5.34 17.90 -8.64
N ALA A 549 6.57 18.24 -8.32
CA ALA A 549 6.91 19.17 -7.25
C ALA A 549 7.64 20.40 -7.80
N TRP A 550 7.42 21.54 -7.16
CA TRP A 550 8.22 22.73 -7.41
C TRP A 550 9.59 22.61 -6.75
N LYS A 551 10.63 22.82 -7.52
CA LYS A 551 12.02 22.89 -7.07
C LYS A 551 12.63 24.22 -7.51
N SER A 552 13.26 24.91 -6.59
CA SER A 552 14.02 26.12 -6.91
C SER A 552 15.38 25.73 -7.47
N GLU A 553 15.65 26.12 -8.71
CA GLU A 553 16.90 25.92 -9.43
C GLU A 553 17.65 27.24 -9.57
N THR A 554 18.94 27.25 -9.23
CA THR A 554 19.81 28.40 -9.43
C THR A 554 20.52 28.24 -10.79
N TYR A 555 20.44 29.25 -11.62
CA TYR A 555 21.08 29.27 -12.92
C TYR A 555 21.80 30.62 -13.17
N VAL A 556 22.72 30.62 -14.12
CA VAL A 556 23.43 31.85 -14.54
C VAL A 556 22.79 32.33 -15.83
N ASP A 557 22.35 33.59 -15.87
CA ASP A 557 21.77 34.18 -17.08
C ASP A 557 22.88 34.55 -18.13
N GLU A 558 22.45 34.96 -19.32
CA GLU A 558 23.39 35.36 -20.39
C GLU A 558 24.31 36.53 -20.02
N SER A 559 23.99 37.27 -18.98
CA SER A 559 24.79 38.40 -18.45
C SER A 559 25.73 37.99 -17.31
N GLY A 560 25.74 36.69 -16.90
CA GLY A 560 26.56 36.17 -15.83
C GLY A 560 25.97 36.33 -14.41
N ASN A 561 24.69 36.76 -14.27
CA ASN A 561 24.04 36.91 -12.98
C ASN A 561 23.49 35.56 -12.51
N LEU A 562 23.64 35.31 -11.20
CA LEU A 562 23.04 34.16 -10.53
C LEU A 562 21.56 34.47 -10.24
N LEU A 563 20.66 33.75 -10.88
CA LEU A 563 19.21 33.89 -10.73
C LEU A 563 18.61 32.58 -10.21
N THR A 564 17.45 32.68 -9.61
CA THR A 564 16.68 31.51 -9.14
C THR A 564 15.35 31.45 -9.87
N ARG A 565 14.98 30.27 -10.34
CA ARG A 565 13.66 29.98 -10.93
C ARG A 565 13.08 28.73 -10.30
N ASP A 566 11.76 28.67 -10.22
CA ASP A 566 11.05 27.44 -9.84
C ASP A 566 10.80 26.61 -11.11
N VAL A 567 11.24 25.36 -11.07
CA VAL A 567 11.00 24.35 -12.10
C VAL A 567 10.14 23.23 -11.56
N ALA A 568 9.29 22.66 -12.39
CA ALA A 568 8.50 21.50 -12.03
C ALA A 568 9.27 20.23 -12.40
N GLU A 569 9.47 19.34 -11.44
CA GLU A 569 10.12 18.04 -11.65
C GLU A 569 9.21 16.91 -11.13
N PRO A 570 9.29 15.68 -11.68
CA PRO A 570 8.66 14.53 -11.10
C PRO A 570 9.06 14.36 -9.63
N MET A 571 8.08 14.16 -8.76
CA MET A 571 8.32 14.03 -7.32
C MET A 571 9.06 12.72 -7.04
N SER A 572 10.08 12.79 -6.21
CA SER A 572 10.90 11.66 -5.77
C SER A 572 11.40 11.86 -4.33
N GLY A 573 12.06 10.86 -3.76
CA GLY A 573 12.53 10.90 -2.37
C GLY A 573 11.36 10.92 -1.37
N VAL A 574 10.24 10.30 -1.70
CA VAL A 574 9.03 10.24 -0.88
C VAL A 574 9.00 8.95 -0.08
N TYR A 575 8.76 9.03 1.23
CA TYR A 575 8.54 7.83 2.02
C TYR A 575 7.07 7.61 2.41
N SER A 576 6.22 8.65 2.39
CA SER A 576 4.79 8.54 2.70
C SER A 576 3.95 9.49 1.87
N VAL A 577 2.74 9.06 1.51
CA VAL A 577 1.73 9.87 0.84
C VAL A 577 0.43 9.86 1.62
N PHE A 578 -0.37 10.93 1.49
CA PHE A 578 -1.69 11.05 2.12
C PHE A 578 -2.64 11.84 1.22
N ALA A 579 -3.96 11.66 1.41
CA ALA A 579 -4.98 12.31 0.62
C ALA A 579 -6.19 12.70 1.48
N GLY A 580 -6.88 13.76 1.08
CA GLY A 580 -8.17 14.17 1.60
C GLY A 580 -9.19 14.35 0.48
N ASP A 581 -10.28 15.08 0.73
CA ASP A 581 -11.35 15.27 -0.26
C ASP A 581 -10.88 16.08 -1.48
N HIS A 582 -10.14 17.14 -1.25
CA HIS A 582 -9.75 18.11 -2.28
C HIS A 582 -8.25 18.48 -2.21
N PHE A 583 -7.48 17.71 -1.51
CA PHE A 583 -6.04 17.87 -1.40
C PHE A 583 -5.32 16.52 -1.38
N SER A 584 -4.05 16.58 -1.63
CA SER A 584 -3.12 15.46 -1.55
C SER A 584 -1.80 15.93 -0.96
N GLY A 585 -1.01 15.03 -0.44
CA GLY A 585 0.28 15.37 0.14
C GLY A 585 1.28 14.23 0.18
N ALA A 586 2.52 14.59 0.46
CA ALA A 586 3.64 13.66 0.59
C ALA A 586 4.62 14.13 1.66
N VAL A 587 5.29 13.19 2.30
CA VAL A 587 6.41 13.42 3.19
C VAL A 587 7.67 12.83 2.56
N THR A 588 8.72 13.65 2.47
CA THR A 588 9.98 13.23 1.84
C THR A 588 10.98 12.66 2.85
N ASN A 589 12.01 11.99 2.35
CA ASN A 589 13.14 11.45 3.13
C ASN A 589 13.80 12.51 4.02
N SER A 590 13.83 13.77 3.54
CA SER A 590 14.29 14.93 4.32
C SER A 590 13.25 15.44 5.32
N SER A 591 12.19 14.67 5.59
CA SER A 591 11.12 14.97 6.56
C SER A 591 10.35 16.27 6.26
N ASN A 592 10.38 16.76 5.03
CA ASN A 592 9.58 17.89 4.58
C ASN A 592 8.19 17.41 4.16
N VAL A 593 7.17 18.21 4.44
CA VAL A 593 5.80 17.98 4.01
C VAL A 593 5.51 18.80 2.76
N TYR A 594 4.97 18.14 1.75
CA TYR A 594 4.47 18.76 0.53
C TYR A 594 2.97 18.56 0.42
N MET A 595 2.26 19.57 -0.05
CA MET A 595 0.82 19.50 -0.30
C MET A 595 0.42 20.16 -1.61
N TRP A 596 -0.70 19.68 -2.17
CA TRP A 596 -1.31 20.21 -3.39
C TRP A 596 -2.81 19.95 -3.42
N GLY A 597 -3.53 20.60 -4.35
CA GLY A 597 -4.98 20.59 -4.44
C GLY A 597 -5.55 21.99 -4.21
N THR A 598 -6.66 22.12 -3.48
CA THR A 598 -7.28 23.42 -3.18
C THR A 598 -7.33 23.74 -1.68
N ASN A 599 -7.16 25.02 -1.36
CA ASN A 599 -7.37 25.58 -0.03
C ASN A 599 -8.84 26.00 0.23
N VAL A 600 -9.73 25.85 -0.75
CA VAL A 600 -11.12 26.30 -0.69
C VAL A 600 -12.05 25.12 -0.82
N TYR A 601 -12.93 24.93 0.17
CA TYR A 601 -13.96 23.92 0.15
C TYR A 601 -15.33 24.56 0.45
N GLY A 602 -16.32 24.28 -0.42
CA GLY A 602 -17.66 24.85 -0.25
C GLY A 602 -17.70 26.38 -0.25
N GLY A 603 -16.69 27.05 -0.83
CA GLY A 603 -16.57 28.52 -0.81
C GLY A 603 -15.91 29.08 0.44
N ILE A 604 -15.40 28.22 1.33
CA ILE A 604 -14.72 28.59 2.59
C ILE A 604 -13.23 28.32 2.44
N GLU A 605 -12.39 29.27 2.91
CA GLU A 605 -10.96 29.06 3.02
C GLU A 605 -10.64 28.13 4.18
N THR A 606 -9.99 26.99 3.90
CA THR A 606 -9.69 25.98 4.91
C THR A 606 -8.28 26.10 5.48
N GLY A 607 -7.35 26.68 4.72
CA GLY A 607 -5.94 26.72 5.10
C GLY A 607 -5.25 25.34 5.10
N VAL A 608 -5.91 24.31 4.57
CA VAL A 608 -5.46 22.92 4.67
C VAL A 608 -4.12 22.64 4.00
N LEU A 609 -3.76 23.42 2.96
CA LEU A 609 -2.48 23.24 2.28
C LEU A 609 -1.26 23.76 3.07
N GLY A 610 -1.46 24.54 4.14
CA GLY A 610 -0.37 25.00 5.01
C GLY A 610 0.77 25.76 4.33
N ASN A 611 0.55 26.28 3.11
CA ASN A 611 1.57 26.84 2.23
C ASN A 611 1.56 28.36 2.17
N LYS A 612 0.93 29.05 3.15
CA LYS A 612 0.78 30.51 3.29
C LYS A 612 -0.06 31.20 2.20
N THR A 613 -0.60 30.46 1.26
CA THR A 613 -1.43 31.04 0.21
C THR A 613 -2.89 30.91 0.61
N LYS A 614 -3.50 32.04 0.94
CA LYS A 614 -4.95 32.12 1.11
C LYS A 614 -5.59 32.12 -0.31
N ASN A 615 -6.69 31.41 -0.48
CA ASN A 615 -7.46 31.34 -1.73
C ASN A 615 -6.72 30.78 -2.96
N ALA A 616 -5.51 30.26 -2.85
CA ALA A 616 -4.79 29.76 -3.99
C ALA A 616 -4.87 28.23 -4.10
N ASN A 617 -5.24 27.75 -5.27
CA ASN A 617 -5.11 26.35 -5.64
C ASN A 617 -3.66 26.04 -5.95
N GLN A 618 -3.19 24.86 -5.59
CA GLN A 618 -1.83 24.38 -5.85
C GLN A 618 -1.94 23.06 -6.61
N TYR A 619 -1.64 23.05 -7.88
CA TYR A 619 -1.78 21.87 -8.74
C TYR A 619 -0.44 21.11 -8.93
N LYS A 620 0.62 21.57 -8.27
CA LYS A 620 1.89 20.89 -8.06
C LYS A 620 2.24 20.93 -6.60
N ALA A 621 2.99 19.96 -6.14
CA ALA A 621 3.37 19.84 -4.73
C ALA A 621 4.21 21.04 -4.26
N ARG A 622 3.82 21.64 -3.14
CA ARG A 622 4.53 22.74 -2.48
C ARG A 622 4.78 22.44 -1.03
N LEU A 623 5.87 22.99 -0.51
CA LEU A 623 6.27 22.87 0.90
C LEU A 623 5.25 23.48 1.85
N VAL A 624 5.04 22.82 2.98
CA VAL A 624 4.28 23.31 4.15
C VAL A 624 5.22 24.07 5.08
N TYR A 625 4.70 25.12 5.73
CA TYR A 625 5.43 25.98 6.65
C TYR A 625 4.90 25.85 8.07
N LYS A 626 5.74 26.17 9.09
CA LYS A 626 5.39 26.06 10.53
C LYS A 626 4.30 27.04 10.95
N ASP A 627 4.26 28.22 10.32
CA ASP A 627 3.26 29.25 10.57
C ASP A 627 3.15 30.21 9.37
N ASP A 628 2.16 31.11 9.39
CA ASP A 628 1.88 32.08 8.32
C ASP A 628 2.93 33.17 8.17
N THR A 629 3.75 33.42 9.18
CA THR A 629 4.69 34.54 9.26
C THR A 629 6.15 34.11 9.05
N SER A 630 6.49 32.93 9.50
CA SER A 630 7.85 32.37 9.48
C SER A 630 8.22 31.85 8.09
N SER A 631 9.48 31.98 7.67
CA SER A 631 10.04 31.27 6.50
C SER A 631 10.38 29.82 6.81
N ASP A 632 10.17 29.37 8.06
CA ASP A 632 10.55 28.04 8.49
C ASP A 632 9.60 27.00 7.92
N ARG A 633 10.19 26.02 7.26
CA ARG A 633 9.48 24.88 6.70
C ARG A 633 9.02 23.94 7.82
N LEU A 634 7.90 23.29 7.61
CA LEU A 634 7.52 22.17 8.47
C LEU A 634 8.39 20.96 8.09
N ASP A 635 9.47 20.82 8.81
CA ASP A 635 10.49 19.78 8.68
C ASP A 635 10.47 18.85 9.91
N THR A 636 11.32 17.84 9.93
CA THR A 636 11.38 16.84 11.02
C THR A 636 10.13 15.97 11.19
N ILE A 637 9.20 16.01 10.26
CA ILE A 637 7.95 15.24 10.33
C ILE A 637 8.20 13.76 10.02
N VAL A 638 7.66 12.91 10.89
CA VAL A 638 7.77 11.44 10.78
C VAL A 638 6.44 10.77 10.44
N GLN A 639 5.32 11.44 10.68
CA GLN A 639 3.99 10.96 10.32
C GLN A 639 3.04 12.12 10.04
N VAL A 640 2.18 11.95 9.05
CA VAL A 640 1.04 12.83 8.77
C VAL A 640 -0.22 11.99 8.72
N SER A 641 -1.30 12.50 9.29
CA SER A 641 -2.64 11.92 9.22
C SER A 641 -3.62 12.93 8.65
N SER A 642 -4.43 12.47 7.72
CA SER A 642 -5.56 13.19 7.16
C SER A 642 -6.76 12.24 7.04
N ILE A 643 -7.96 12.79 6.97
CA ILE A 643 -9.18 12.01 6.72
C ILE A 643 -9.92 12.58 5.51
N ILE A 644 -10.61 11.72 4.76
CA ILE A 644 -11.25 12.06 3.49
C ILE A 644 -12.26 13.19 3.63
N ASN A 645 -13.11 13.17 4.66
CA ASN A 645 -14.09 14.23 4.92
C ASN A 645 -13.60 15.26 5.94
N GLY A 646 -12.31 15.22 6.29
CA GLY A 646 -11.68 16.16 7.23
C GLY A 646 -10.99 17.30 6.51
N GLU A 647 -11.14 18.50 7.04
CA GLU A 647 -10.52 19.71 6.53
C GLU A 647 -9.35 20.15 7.40
N HIS A 648 -8.82 19.24 8.20
CA HIS A 648 -7.65 19.44 9.05
C HIS A 648 -6.67 18.27 8.95
N ILE A 649 -5.44 18.53 9.28
CA ILE A 649 -4.33 17.59 9.24
C ILE A 649 -3.63 17.60 10.59
N ALA A 650 -3.14 16.44 11.00
CA ALA A 650 -2.24 16.30 12.15
C ALA A 650 -0.94 15.63 11.73
N SER A 651 0.16 16.03 12.34
CA SER A 651 1.47 15.42 12.12
C SER A 651 2.25 15.28 13.43
N ILE A 652 3.19 14.34 13.44
CA ILE A 652 4.18 14.17 14.54
C ILE A 652 5.57 14.43 13.99
N SER A 653 6.36 15.21 14.72
CA SER A 653 7.78 15.39 14.45
C SER A 653 8.65 14.34 15.17
N ARG A 654 9.95 14.26 14.81
CA ARG A 654 10.93 13.34 15.42
C ARG A 654 11.11 13.52 16.94
N ASP A 655 10.88 14.71 17.43
CA ASP A 655 10.95 15.07 18.85
C ASP A 655 9.60 14.89 19.58
N GLY A 656 8.59 14.31 18.91
CA GLY A 656 7.29 13.97 19.48
C GLY A 656 6.32 15.15 19.55
N VAL A 657 6.62 16.28 18.92
CA VAL A 657 5.69 17.43 18.86
C VAL A 657 4.59 17.15 17.85
N VAL A 658 3.34 17.40 18.25
CA VAL A 658 2.18 17.28 17.36
C VAL A 658 1.87 18.65 16.77
N TYR A 659 1.77 18.73 15.44
CA TYR A 659 1.30 19.89 14.69
C TYR A 659 -0.07 19.62 14.10
N THR A 660 -0.95 20.61 14.11
CA THR A 660 -2.25 20.54 13.45
C THR A 660 -2.50 21.82 12.67
N TRP A 661 -3.13 21.69 11.49
CA TRP A 661 -3.52 22.83 10.66
C TRP A 661 -4.73 22.51 9.80
N GLY A 662 -5.30 23.54 9.16
CA GLY A 662 -6.50 23.45 8.32
C GLY A 662 -7.69 24.15 8.95
N TYR A 663 -8.91 23.75 8.55
CA TYR A 663 -10.15 24.39 9.00
C TYR A 663 -10.45 24.09 10.47
N ASN A 664 -10.51 25.14 11.27
CA ASN A 664 -10.60 25.03 12.72
C ASN A 664 -11.90 25.63 13.26
N LEU A 665 -13.02 24.92 13.14
CA LEU A 665 -14.29 25.30 13.80
C LEU A 665 -14.31 25.03 15.30
N SER A 666 -13.48 24.09 15.79
CA SER A 666 -13.45 23.67 17.21
C SER A 666 -12.09 23.77 17.90
N LEU A 667 -11.02 24.10 17.15
CA LEU A 667 -9.63 24.14 17.64
C LEU A 667 -9.14 25.57 17.96
N ILE A 668 -10.03 26.55 18.20
CA ILE A 668 -9.72 27.98 18.34
C ILE A 668 -8.71 28.31 19.45
N HIS A 669 -8.20 27.36 20.22
CA HIS A 669 -7.33 27.64 21.39
C HIS A 669 -6.08 26.76 21.55
N ILE A 670 -5.51 26.21 20.47
CA ILE A 670 -4.15 25.68 20.55
C ILE A 670 -3.19 26.70 19.92
N SER A 671 -3.02 27.83 20.61
CA SER A 671 -1.87 28.72 20.42
C SER A 671 -0.73 28.17 21.26
N GLU A 672 0.33 27.74 20.62
CA GLU A 672 1.60 27.20 21.10
C GLU A 672 1.64 25.74 21.58
N PRO A 673 2.65 24.97 21.12
CA PRO A 673 2.94 23.65 21.65
C PRO A 673 3.46 23.83 23.09
N THR A 674 2.68 23.38 24.06
CA THR A 674 3.19 23.24 25.43
C THR A 674 4.26 22.16 25.43
N ARG A 675 5.52 22.56 25.56
CA ARG A 675 6.64 21.70 25.95
C ARG A 675 6.32 21.06 27.30
N HIS A 676 6.09 19.76 27.34
CA HIS A 676 6.22 18.98 28.55
C HIS A 676 7.16 17.79 28.28
#